data_e0f80da353fecf8acb2d1c74cc278224
#
_entry.id   e0f80da353fecf8acb2d1c74cc278224
#
_cell.length_a   1.000
_cell.length_b   1.000
_cell.length_c   1.000
_cell.angle_alpha   90.00
_cell.angle_beta   90.00
_cell.angle_gamma   90.00
#
_symmetry.space_group_name_H-M   'P 1'
#
loop_
_entity.id
_entity.type
_entity.pdbx_description
1 polymer ?
#
loop_
_entity_poly.entity_id
_entity_poly.type
_entity_poly.pdbx_seq_one_letter_code
_entity_poly.pdbx_strand_id
1 'polypeptide(L)'
;MKHKSLILAVILLFPGLFAAAQVKDTVRILAIGNEWSADVCTRDTYAYFETGGQPVVIGYVVKTDADYAELAALAKSGEPAFLYGKVVRGDTSEREGVSLAQALKDERWDVVSLQTQSAQACRWETIDPGLGQLIKYVRRRTPKGVRLMYFQTWPYAHQSTMHWMAFGHNNRDMYRLLADVSRKFTDKYGLEVIPIGTTVENLRSSFSMEGDVTFADRLNCTMGSYAAAATVYEAVTGRDARELTDAYAPYTLENHVRREMAAKCAHFACLQPFEMTNMKTGTGSYGSEEAGLPNYDETKVPAYTLPDPLVMNDGTPVTSIAQWEGERRAELLELFRREVYGRSPERLEGQHYKVVLTDENAIGGMATRQEILIYFDASEEKYIRLVTWVPNGLDHPAPAFLMMNTSGNASINEDHSISYPDEQQLKNYVIHGFPAYGQYRHFYPLEMILARGYAFLSFYKSDLDPDFDDGFQNGVHPYIYKEGQTFPEPDQWAGLSAYAWGCSRVMDWLEEAQTSVDPHRVSTIGHSRGGKTALWAAAQDTRFAMAISNDSGCGGAAISRRRYGQTVRQIQTTFPQWFCRNFLKYMDNEDALPVDQHELVALIAPRPVYVGSAAGDMWADPKGEFLSLVHAKPVYELYGIHGLPTDVWPDARQPLFGDRMGYHLRLGKHAILGYDWVQYLDFADKFL
;
A
#
# COMPACT_ATOMS: atom_id res chain seq x y z
N MET A 1 93.12 9.07 -10.49
CA MET A 1 92.08 10.03 -10.12
C MET A 1 90.75 9.40 -10.44
N LYS A 2 90.12 8.84 -9.43
CA LYS A 2 88.81 8.15 -9.54
C LYS A 2 87.95 8.64 -8.40
N HIS A 3 86.90 9.41 -8.70
CA HIS A 3 85.89 9.81 -7.75
C HIS A 3 84.88 8.65 -7.56
N LYS A 4 84.72 8.19 -6.34
CA LYS A 4 83.60 7.28 -5.88
C LYS A 4 82.52 8.19 -5.34
N SER A 5 81.37 8.17 -5.97
CA SER A 5 80.11 8.75 -5.43
C SER A 5 79.44 7.77 -4.54
N LEU A 6 79.23 8.18 -3.33
CA LEU A 6 78.47 7.41 -2.30
C LEU A 6 76.97 7.82 -2.40
N ILE A 7 76.12 6.91 -2.79
CA ILE A 7 74.66 7.15 -2.79
C ILE A 7 74.18 6.73 -1.37
N LEU A 8 73.73 7.75 -0.61
CA LEU A 8 73.07 7.57 0.68
C LEU A 8 71.59 7.35 0.44
N ALA A 9 71.08 6.12 0.66
CA ALA A 9 69.66 5.83 0.62
C ALA A 9 69.02 6.28 1.95
N VAL A 10 68.20 7.31 1.91
CA VAL A 10 67.38 7.72 3.03
C VAL A 10 66.04 6.92 2.97
N ILE A 11 65.95 5.94 3.84
CA ILE A 11 64.69 5.23 4.08
C ILE A 11 63.81 6.14 4.96
N LEU A 12 62.82 6.78 4.36
CA LEU A 12 61.74 7.47 5.07
C LEU A 12 60.77 6.40 5.59
N LEU A 13 60.87 6.09 6.88
CA LEU A 13 59.86 5.40 7.68
C LEU A 13 58.64 6.37 7.84
N PHE A 14 57.58 6.13 7.09
CA PHE A 14 56.28 6.71 7.41
C PHE A 14 55.71 5.91 8.60
N PRO A 15 55.49 6.52 9.76
CA PRO A 15 54.65 5.89 10.76
C PRO A 15 53.24 5.91 10.24
N GLY A 16 52.72 4.73 9.84
CA GLY A 16 51.32 4.56 9.58
C GLY A 16 50.55 4.89 10.85
N LEU A 17 49.90 6.04 10.88
CA LEU A 17 48.84 6.32 11.84
C LEU A 17 47.70 5.38 11.52
N PHE A 18 47.69 4.22 12.16
CA PHE A 18 46.44 3.53 12.45
C PHE A 18 45.70 4.44 13.43
N ALA A 19 44.81 5.29 12.91
CA ALA A 19 43.78 5.90 13.72
C ALA A 19 42.96 4.73 14.26
N ALA A 20 43.20 4.33 15.50
CA ALA A 20 42.28 3.45 16.22
C ALA A 20 40.91 4.11 16.14
N ALA A 21 39.97 3.46 15.47
CA ALA A 21 38.60 3.92 15.43
C ALA A 21 38.17 4.11 16.89
N GLN A 22 37.89 5.35 17.27
CA GLN A 22 37.46 5.67 18.62
C GLN A 22 36.14 4.91 18.84
N VAL A 23 36.16 3.92 19.74
CA VAL A 23 34.97 3.18 20.09
C VAL A 23 33.98 4.21 20.63
N LYS A 24 32.91 4.47 19.89
CA LYS A 24 31.88 5.42 20.31
C LYS A 24 31.22 4.86 21.57
N ASP A 25 31.01 5.72 22.56
CA ASP A 25 30.28 5.35 23.75
C ASP A 25 28.85 4.95 23.40
N THR A 26 28.36 3.89 24.04
CA THR A 26 26.99 3.40 23.86
C THR A 26 26.00 4.46 24.35
N VAL A 27 25.10 4.91 23.48
CA VAL A 27 23.99 5.82 23.84
C VAL A 27 22.85 5.02 24.47
N ARG A 28 22.34 5.45 25.60
CA ARG A 28 21.25 4.80 26.35
C ARG A 28 20.05 5.72 26.37
N ILE A 29 18.95 5.26 25.73
CA ILE A 29 17.70 6.00 25.55
C ILE A 29 16.61 5.33 26.37
N LEU A 30 15.85 6.07 27.16
CA LEU A 30 14.63 5.59 27.83
C LEU A 30 13.43 6.41 27.36
N ALA A 31 12.45 5.78 26.75
CA ALA A 31 11.18 6.39 26.43
C ALA A 31 10.16 6.14 27.56
N ILE A 32 9.54 7.20 28.07
CA ILE A 32 8.50 7.15 29.11
C ILE A 32 7.20 7.68 28.51
N GLY A 33 6.15 6.88 28.52
CA GLY A 33 4.87 7.29 27.96
C GLY A 33 3.82 6.19 27.93
N ASN A 34 3.07 6.16 26.86
CA ASN A 34 2.12 5.10 26.55
C ASN A 34 2.69 4.15 25.47
N GLU A 35 1.84 3.27 24.93
CA GLU A 35 2.18 2.27 23.92
C GLU A 35 2.84 2.85 22.67
N TRP A 36 2.59 4.11 22.32
CA TRP A 36 3.21 4.77 21.15
C TRP A 36 4.72 4.99 21.31
N SER A 37 5.19 5.09 22.55
CA SER A 37 6.63 5.07 22.83
C SER A 37 7.25 3.72 22.49
N ALA A 38 6.53 2.63 22.74
CA ALA A 38 6.98 1.29 22.38
C ALA A 38 7.02 1.10 20.87
N ASP A 39 6.05 1.65 20.11
CA ASP A 39 6.01 1.57 18.64
C ASP A 39 7.28 2.11 17.97
N VAL A 40 7.87 3.15 18.55
CA VAL A 40 9.06 3.78 17.99
C VAL A 40 10.35 3.16 18.54
N CYS A 41 10.33 2.65 19.76
CA CYS A 41 11.47 1.94 20.37
C CYS A 41 11.63 0.52 19.82
N THR A 42 11.58 0.38 18.49
CA THR A 42 11.55 -0.86 17.76
C THR A 42 12.94 -1.35 17.36
N ARG A 43 12.95 -2.55 16.77
CA ARG A 43 14.11 -3.11 16.10
C ARG A 43 14.64 -2.21 14.99
N ASP A 44 13.77 -1.48 14.28
CA ASP A 44 14.18 -0.56 13.21
C ASP A 44 14.98 0.61 13.76
N THR A 45 14.56 1.19 14.88
CA THR A 45 15.34 2.25 15.55
C THR A 45 16.71 1.74 16.00
N TYR A 46 16.76 0.54 16.59
CA TYR A 46 18.03 -0.09 16.95
C TYR A 46 18.92 -0.29 15.72
N ALA A 47 18.39 -0.88 14.64
CA ALA A 47 19.13 -1.15 13.42
C ALA A 47 19.64 0.13 12.73
N TYR A 48 18.87 1.21 12.80
CA TYR A 48 19.27 2.51 12.28
C TYR A 48 20.51 3.06 13.01
N PHE A 49 20.55 2.98 14.34
CA PHE A 49 21.70 3.37 15.14
C PHE A 49 22.94 2.50 14.88
N GLU A 50 22.77 1.19 14.82
CA GLU A 50 23.86 0.23 14.51
C GLU A 50 24.45 0.51 13.14
N THR A 51 23.61 0.69 12.11
CA THR A 51 24.04 1.02 10.75
C THR A 51 24.82 2.34 10.72
N GLY A 52 24.38 3.33 11.49
CA GLY A 52 25.12 4.58 11.68
C GLY A 52 26.41 4.44 12.51
N GLY A 53 26.78 3.23 12.90
CA GLY A 53 27.94 2.97 13.74
C GLY A 53 27.88 3.65 15.10
N GLN A 54 26.67 3.76 15.66
CA GLN A 54 26.41 4.31 17.00
C GLN A 54 25.81 3.21 17.87
N PRO A 55 26.58 2.57 18.76
CA PRO A 55 26.04 1.59 19.68
C PRO A 55 24.93 2.19 20.53
N VAL A 56 23.81 1.44 20.69
CA VAL A 56 22.63 1.93 21.42
C VAL A 56 22.01 0.88 22.31
N VAL A 57 21.46 1.31 23.43
CA VAL A 57 20.50 0.56 24.27
C VAL A 57 19.23 1.40 24.33
N ILE A 58 18.12 0.79 23.94
CA ILE A 58 16.82 1.47 23.92
C ILE A 58 15.90 0.80 24.94
N GLY A 59 15.42 1.59 25.91
CA GLY A 59 14.41 1.17 26.88
C GLY A 59 13.11 1.93 26.64
N TYR A 60 11.99 1.30 26.96
CA TYR A 60 10.69 1.96 27.06
C TYR A 60 9.98 1.53 28.31
N VAL A 61 9.29 2.45 28.96
CA VAL A 61 8.45 2.21 30.12
C VAL A 61 7.10 2.86 29.88
N VAL A 62 6.10 2.02 29.69
CA VAL A 62 4.82 2.45 29.14
C VAL A 62 3.65 1.98 29.99
N LYS A 63 2.61 2.80 30.00
CA LYS A 63 1.31 2.48 30.56
C LYS A 63 0.25 2.80 29.50
N THR A 64 -0.51 1.79 29.10
CA THR A 64 -1.57 1.94 28.08
C THR A 64 -2.51 3.07 28.46
N ASP A 65 -2.84 3.90 27.47
CA ASP A 65 -3.75 5.05 27.55
C ASP A 65 -3.39 6.15 28.57
N ALA A 66 -2.25 6.02 29.27
CA ALA A 66 -1.90 6.97 30.32
C ALA A 66 -1.54 8.38 29.80
N ASP A 67 -2.04 9.37 30.49
CA ASP A 67 -1.63 10.77 30.32
C ASP A 67 -0.50 11.17 31.30
N TYR A 68 0.01 12.39 31.17
CA TYR A 68 1.07 12.87 32.06
C TYR A 68 0.66 12.97 33.52
N ALA A 69 -0.61 13.23 33.83
CA ALA A 69 -1.09 13.30 35.21
C ALA A 69 -1.08 11.90 35.85
N GLU A 70 -1.53 10.91 35.14
CA GLU A 70 -1.48 9.51 35.58
C GLU A 70 -0.04 9.00 35.70
N LEU A 71 0.81 9.22 34.67
CA LEU A 71 2.23 8.86 34.73
C LEU A 71 2.94 9.51 35.95
N ALA A 72 2.66 10.77 36.24
CA ALA A 72 3.21 11.46 37.40
C ALA A 72 2.69 10.90 38.74
N ALA A 73 1.41 10.52 38.81
CA ALA A 73 0.82 9.91 40.00
C ALA A 73 1.43 8.53 40.28
N LEU A 74 1.53 7.66 39.26
CA LEU A 74 2.17 6.34 39.35
C LEU A 74 3.66 6.45 39.69
N ALA A 75 4.36 7.41 39.11
CA ALA A 75 5.75 7.71 39.48
C ALA A 75 5.88 8.07 40.97
N LYS A 76 4.96 8.87 41.48
CA LYS A 76 4.97 9.34 42.92
C LYS A 76 4.59 8.22 43.88
N SER A 77 3.59 7.40 43.55
CA SER A 77 3.18 6.24 44.38
C SER A 77 4.24 5.15 44.43
N GLY A 78 5.03 5.01 43.36
CA GLY A 78 5.99 3.92 43.21
C GLY A 78 5.35 2.59 42.82
N GLU A 79 4.10 2.61 42.39
CA GLU A 79 3.35 1.45 41.99
C GLU A 79 4.00 0.74 40.79
N PRO A 80 4.09 -0.60 40.80
CA PRO A 80 4.65 -1.38 39.68
C PRO A 80 3.61 -1.61 38.58
N ALA A 81 3.18 -0.54 37.89
CA ALA A 81 2.06 -0.53 36.97
C ALA A 81 2.46 -0.47 35.48
N PHE A 82 3.77 -0.47 35.21
CA PHE A 82 4.27 -0.28 33.83
C PHE A 82 4.71 -1.58 33.20
N LEU A 83 4.57 -1.66 31.87
CA LEU A 83 5.35 -2.52 31.01
C LEU A 83 6.71 -1.86 30.77
N TYR A 84 7.78 -2.57 31.02
CA TYR A 84 9.16 -2.15 30.73
C TYR A 84 9.77 -3.06 29.67
N GLY A 85 10.11 -2.49 28.52
CA GLY A 85 10.80 -3.19 27.44
C GLY A 85 12.22 -2.65 27.24
N LYS A 86 13.09 -3.49 26.70
CA LYS A 86 14.48 -3.14 26.44
C LYS A 86 14.98 -3.84 25.17
N VAL A 87 15.60 -3.06 24.27
CA VAL A 87 16.25 -3.54 23.05
C VAL A 87 17.75 -3.44 23.23
N VAL A 88 18.42 -4.59 23.19
CA VAL A 88 19.88 -4.71 23.33
C VAL A 88 20.38 -5.67 22.25
N ARG A 89 21.31 -5.23 21.42
CA ARG A 89 21.85 -6.02 20.30
C ARG A 89 20.77 -6.56 19.34
N GLY A 90 19.68 -5.81 19.20
CA GLY A 90 18.56 -6.19 18.34
C GLY A 90 17.52 -7.12 18.98
N ASP A 91 17.81 -7.67 20.17
CA ASP A 91 16.87 -8.50 20.92
C ASP A 91 16.01 -7.68 21.85
N THR A 92 14.70 -7.90 21.82
CA THR A 92 13.74 -7.22 22.71
C THR A 92 13.38 -8.13 23.88
N SER A 93 13.41 -7.57 25.09
CA SER A 93 12.91 -8.23 26.31
C SER A 93 11.89 -7.35 26.99
N GLU A 94 10.82 -7.92 27.55
CA GLU A 94 9.75 -7.19 28.22
C GLU A 94 9.44 -7.76 29.60
N ARG A 95 9.03 -6.89 30.51
CA ARG A 95 8.60 -7.25 31.88
C ARG A 95 7.43 -6.36 32.29
N GLU A 96 6.33 -6.96 32.70
CA GLU A 96 5.23 -6.27 33.34
C GLU A 96 5.48 -6.02 34.83
N GLY A 97 4.68 -5.19 35.44
CA GLY A 97 4.75 -4.92 36.87
C GLY A 97 6.04 -4.21 37.30
N VAL A 98 6.54 -3.29 36.49
CA VAL A 98 7.74 -2.49 36.80
C VAL A 98 7.32 -1.09 37.25
N SER A 99 7.97 -0.53 38.27
CA SER A 99 7.79 0.86 38.65
C SER A 99 8.72 1.76 37.83
N LEU A 100 8.34 3.03 37.63
CA LEU A 100 9.19 3.99 36.93
C LEU A 100 10.56 4.15 37.61
N ALA A 101 10.61 4.05 38.96
CA ALA A 101 11.88 4.10 39.71
C ALA A 101 12.82 2.92 39.38
N GLN A 102 12.28 1.74 39.17
CA GLN A 102 13.06 0.57 38.74
C GLN A 102 13.59 0.75 37.31
N ALA A 103 12.77 1.18 36.36
CA ALA A 103 13.19 1.43 34.98
C ALA A 103 14.29 2.52 34.89
N LEU A 104 14.16 3.60 35.64
CA LEU A 104 15.18 4.67 35.71
C LEU A 104 16.51 4.22 36.30
N LYS A 105 16.53 3.16 37.10
CA LYS A 105 17.75 2.58 37.70
C LYS A 105 18.41 1.48 36.90
N ASP A 106 17.71 0.95 35.88
CA ASP A 106 18.16 -0.21 35.14
C ASP A 106 19.43 0.05 34.32
N GLU A 107 19.55 1.27 33.81
CA GLU A 107 20.72 1.72 33.05
C GLU A 107 21.13 3.15 33.50
N ARG A 108 22.35 3.54 33.12
CA ARG A 108 22.76 4.94 33.16
C ARG A 108 22.29 5.65 31.89
N TRP A 109 21.03 6.06 31.89
CA TRP A 109 20.41 6.69 30.73
C TRP A 109 21.10 8.00 30.35
N ASP A 110 21.33 8.22 29.05
CA ASP A 110 21.91 9.45 28.49
C ASP A 110 20.79 10.36 28.00
N VAL A 111 19.72 9.76 27.48
CA VAL A 111 18.52 10.44 26.98
C VAL A 111 17.28 9.85 27.63
N VAL A 112 16.37 10.69 28.09
CA VAL A 112 15.03 10.29 28.54
C VAL A 112 14.01 11.09 27.76
N SER A 113 13.15 10.40 26.99
CA SER A 113 12.04 11.05 26.27
C SER A 113 10.72 10.88 27.01
N LEU A 114 9.84 11.88 26.88
CA LEU A 114 8.54 11.94 27.52
C LEU A 114 7.46 12.08 26.44
N GLN A 115 6.42 11.23 26.49
CA GLN A 115 5.38 11.14 25.46
C GLN A 115 3.99 10.98 26.09
N THR A 116 2.96 11.50 25.43
CA THR A 116 1.54 11.25 25.72
C THR A 116 0.75 11.05 24.41
N GLN A 117 -0.51 10.66 24.51
CA GLN A 117 -1.38 10.49 23.36
C GLN A 117 -1.57 11.78 22.56
N SER A 118 -1.75 11.66 21.24
CA SER A 118 -1.85 12.82 20.35
C SER A 118 -3.05 13.71 20.63
N ALA A 119 -4.21 13.16 20.99
CA ALA A 119 -5.38 13.97 21.36
C ALA A 119 -5.14 14.81 22.61
N GLN A 120 -4.38 14.30 23.56
CA GLN A 120 -3.96 15.03 24.77
C GLN A 120 -2.86 16.02 24.47
N ALA A 121 -1.89 15.65 23.62
CA ALA A 121 -0.79 16.51 23.21
C ALA A 121 -1.23 17.78 22.46
N CYS A 122 -2.45 17.83 21.95
CA CYS A 122 -3.06 19.02 21.34
C CYS A 122 -3.64 20.02 22.34
N ARG A 123 -3.67 19.71 23.64
CA ARG A 123 -4.35 20.51 24.66
C ARG A 123 -3.40 20.82 25.81
N TRP A 124 -3.16 22.12 26.07
CA TRP A 124 -2.28 22.56 27.14
C TRP A 124 -2.72 22.03 28.51
N GLU A 125 -4.01 22.05 28.79
CA GLU A 125 -4.60 21.71 30.09
C GLU A 125 -4.42 20.24 30.47
N THR A 126 -4.28 19.37 29.47
CA THR A 126 -4.05 17.92 29.68
C THR A 126 -2.57 17.60 29.91
N ILE A 127 -1.67 18.52 29.56
CA ILE A 127 -0.22 18.35 29.69
C ILE A 127 0.29 18.95 31.03
N ASP A 128 -0.12 20.16 31.35
CA ASP A 128 0.34 20.87 32.55
C ASP A 128 -0.74 20.80 33.65
N PRO A 129 -0.44 20.43 34.91
CA PRO A 129 0.92 20.36 35.50
C PRO A 129 1.57 18.96 35.49
N GLY A 130 0.92 17.91 34.91
CA GLY A 130 1.42 16.53 34.96
C GLY A 130 2.83 16.37 34.43
N LEU A 131 3.11 16.92 33.25
CA LEU A 131 4.45 16.88 32.63
C LEU A 131 5.50 17.51 33.56
N GLY A 132 5.22 18.66 34.14
CA GLY A 132 6.16 19.33 35.07
C GLY A 132 6.45 18.51 36.32
N GLN A 133 5.47 17.76 36.82
CA GLN A 133 5.66 16.83 37.94
C GLN A 133 6.53 15.64 37.55
N LEU A 134 6.27 15.05 36.38
CA LEU A 134 7.04 13.94 35.85
C LEU A 134 8.51 14.34 35.57
N ILE A 135 8.75 15.51 34.98
CA ILE A 135 10.09 16.06 34.75
C ILE A 135 10.85 16.18 36.07
N LYS A 136 10.22 16.75 37.12
CA LYS A 136 10.85 16.87 38.46
C LYS A 136 11.19 15.50 39.04
N TYR A 137 10.33 14.52 38.84
CA TYR A 137 10.57 13.15 39.32
C TYR A 137 11.76 12.51 38.60
N VAL A 138 11.81 12.59 37.25
CA VAL A 138 12.90 12.03 36.43
C VAL A 138 14.23 12.70 36.75
N ARG A 139 14.29 14.06 36.76
CA ARG A 139 15.53 14.82 37.06
C ARG A 139 16.15 14.50 38.42
N ARG A 140 15.33 14.13 39.42
CA ARG A 140 15.83 13.72 40.74
C ARG A 140 16.44 12.32 40.79
N ARG A 141 16.16 11.49 39.77
CA ARG A 141 16.54 10.08 39.73
C ARG A 141 17.51 9.72 38.61
N THR A 142 17.81 10.68 37.77
CA THR A 142 18.78 10.56 36.69
C THR A 142 20.06 11.36 37.00
N PRO A 143 21.23 10.99 36.46
CA PRO A 143 22.46 11.75 36.58
C PRO A 143 22.31 13.20 36.09
N LYS A 144 23.14 14.12 36.63
CA LYS A 144 23.27 15.46 36.03
C LYS A 144 23.81 15.33 34.61
N GLY A 145 23.15 16.00 33.65
CA GLY A 145 23.53 15.96 32.21
C GLY A 145 22.71 15.03 31.35
N VAL A 146 21.74 14.27 31.92
CA VAL A 146 20.76 13.53 31.11
C VAL A 146 19.96 14.52 30.28
N ARG A 147 19.92 14.27 28.96
CA ARG A 147 19.08 15.04 28.05
C ARG A 147 17.62 14.61 28.21
N LEU A 148 16.76 15.55 28.57
CA LEU A 148 15.31 15.34 28.58
C LEU A 148 14.74 15.84 27.25
N MET A 149 14.09 14.94 26.54
CA MET A 149 13.50 15.24 25.24
C MET A 149 11.98 15.08 25.31
N TYR A 150 11.26 15.90 24.58
CA TYR A 150 9.86 15.69 24.31
C TYR A 150 9.73 14.85 23.04
N PHE A 151 9.02 13.75 23.16
CA PHE A 151 8.67 12.92 22.04
C PHE A 151 7.35 13.45 21.44
N GLN A 152 7.43 14.20 20.35
CA GLN A 152 6.27 14.74 19.66
C GLN A 152 5.53 13.62 18.93
N THR A 153 4.32 13.34 19.35
CA THR A 153 3.42 12.39 18.69
C THR A 153 2.90 12.96 17.38
N TRP A 154 2.22 12.14 16.61
CA TRP A 154 1.74 12.44 15.26
C TRP A 154 0.23 12.66 15.21
N PRO A 155 -0.28 13.43 14.25
CA PRO A 155 -1.71 13.51 13.96
C PRO A 155 -2.27 12.16 13.56
N TYR A 156 -3.49 11.85 13.98
CA TYR A 156 -4.18 10.62 13.60
C TYR A 156 -4.30 10.48 12.09
N ALA A 157 -4.50 9.25 11.60
CA ALA A 157 -4.86 9.00 10.22
C ALA A 157 -6.13 9.77 9.83
N HIS A 158 -6.20 10.23 8.59
CA HIS A 158 -7.34 11.03 8.11
C HIS A 158 -8.69 10.32 8.32
N GLN A 159 -8.70 8.99 8.29
CA GLN A 159 -9.90 8.16 8.45
C GLN A 159 -10.10 7.62 9.86
N SER A 160 -9.24 7.97 10.81
CA SER A 160 -9.41 7.55 12.20
C SER A 160 -10.75 8.05 12.77
N THR A 161 -11.52 7.15 13.36
CA THR A 161 -12.77 7.52 14.05
C THR A 161 -12.52 8.48 15.21
N MET A 162 -11.36 8.37 15.87
CA MET A 162 -10.94 9.32 16.92
C MET A 162 -10.69 10.72 16.36
N HIS A 163 -10.17 10.81 15.13
CA HIS A 163 -9.96 12.07 14.42
C HIS A 163 -11.31 12.76 14.10
N TRP A 164 -12.31 12.00 13.68
CA TRP A 164 -13.67 12.47 13.46
C TRP A 164 -14.26 13.17 14.68
N MET A 165 -14.17 12.52 15.82
CA MET A 165 -14.79 13.00 17.06
C MET A 165 -14.12 14.26 17.62
N ALA A 166 -12.82 14.44 17.40
CA ALA A 166 -12.05 15.49 18.03
C ALA A 166 -11.67 16.66 17.10
N PHE A 167 -11.46 16.41 15.80
CA PHE A 167 -10.83 17.37 14.88
C PHE A 167 -11.52 17.47 13.50
N GLY A 168 -12.72 16.91 13.34
CA GLY A 168 -13.54 17.07 12.13
C GLY A 168 -12.85 16.62 10.83
N HIS A 169 -12.01 15.58 10.86
CA HIS A 169 -11.20 15.08 9.74
C HIS A 169 -10.11 16.02 9.21
N ASN A 170 -9.67 16.97 9.98
CA ASN A 170 -8.62 17.89 9.57
C ASN A 170 -7.28 17.57 10.25
N ASN A 171 -6.49 16.68 9.66
CA ASN A 171 -5.15 16.30 10.14
C ASN A 171 -4.24 17.52 10.31
N ARG A 172 -4.34 18.48 9.39
CA ARG A 172 -3.51 19.68 9.42
C ARG A 172 -3.83 20.58 10.61
N ASP A 173 -5.08 20.69 10.98
CA ASP A 173 -5.46 21.46 12.18
C ASP A 173 -5.04 20.73 13.45
N MET A 174 -5.17 19.39 13.48
CA MET A 174 -4.62 18.61 14.58
C MET A 174 -3.11 18.78 14.69
N TYR A 175 -2.38 18.73 13.57
CA TYR A 175 -0.93 18.96 13.55
C TYR A 175 -0.56 20.35 14.07
N ARG A 176 -1.25 21.40 13.62
CA ARG A 176 -1.00 22.77 14.06
C ARG A 176 -1.13 22.91 15.58
N LEU A 177 -2.22 22.38 16.14
CA LEU A 177 -2.43 22.39 17.60
C LEU A 177 -1.32 21.62 18.33
N LEU A 178 -0.96 20.44 17.81
CA LEU A 178 0.10 19.61 18.37
C LEU A 178 1.45 20.33 18.34
N ALA A 179 1.81 20.96 17.24
CA ALA A 179 3.04 21.72 17.07
C ALA A 179 3.09 22.95 18.01
N ASP A 180 1.99 23.72 18.07
CA ASP A 180 1.89 24.92 18.92
C ASP A 180 1.98 24.59 20.39
N VAL A 181 1.28 23.55 20.86
CA VAL A 181 1.33 23.10 22.24
C VAL A 181 2.70 22.52 22.57
N SER A 182 3.29 21.73 21.66
CA SER A 182 4.65 21.20 21.82
C SER A 182 5.68 22.29 21.98
N ARG A 183 5.65 23.34 21.17
CA ARG A 183 6.54 24.51 21.27
C ARG A 183 6.42 25.19 22.66
N LYS A 184 5.18 25.44 23.09
CA LYS A 184 4.93 26.11 24.38
C LYS A 184 5.54 25.37 25.58
N PHE A 185 5.43 24.05 25.64
CA PHE A 185 5.96 23.34 26.82
C PHE A 185 7.42 22.94 26.66
N THR A 186 7.95 22.73 25.45
CA THR A 186 9.39 22.58 25.27
C THR A 186 10.11 23.86 25.70
N ASP A 187 9.59 25.03 25.34
CA ASP A 187 10.11 26.32 25.83
C ASP A 187 9.98 26.46 27.34
N LYS A 188 8.79 26.15 27.91
CA LYS A 188 8.54 26.28 29.36
C LYS A 188 9.47 25.40 30.20
N TYR A 189 9.75 24.18 29.77
CA TYR A 189 10.48 23.20 30.56
C TYR A 189 11.94 23.01 30.11
N GLY A 190 12.36 23.67 29.05
CA GLY A 190 13.71 23.55 28.47
C GLY A 190 13.97 22.14 27.98
N LEU A 191 13.06 21.59 27.16
CA LEU A 191 13.18 20.26 26.57
C LEU A 191 13.67 20.36 25.11
N GLU A 192 14.52 19.45 24.73
CA GLU A 192 14.75 19.15 23.31
C GLU A 192 13.56 18.35 22.75
N VAL A 193 13.45 18.26 21.42
CA VAL A 193 12.31 17.57 20.80
C VAL A 193 12.77 16.44 19.86
N ILE A 194 12.03 15.34 19.85
CA ILE A 194 12.08 14.29 18.82
C ILE A 194 10.83 14.49 17.95
N PRO A 195 10.93 15.11 16.76
CA PRO A 195 9.78 15.70 16.05
C PRO A 195 9.09 14.70 15.10
N ILE A 196 8.67 13.54 15.59
CA ILE A 196 8.05 12.50 14.76
C ILE A 196 6.73 12.99 14.17
N GLY A 197 5.93 13.76 14.90
CA GLY A 197 4.69 14.35 14.38
C GLY A 197 4.94 15.24 13.16
N THR A 198 6.00 16.04 13.18
CA THR A 198 6.40 16.86 12.03
C THR A 198 6.94 16.01 10.88
N THR A 199 7.69 14.94 11.18
CA THR A 199 8.13 13.96 10.17
C THR A 199 6.94 13.33 9.45
N VAL A 200 5.92 12.88 10.18
CA VAL A 200 4.69 12.30 9.62
C VAL A 200 3.97 13.30 8.71
N GLU A 201 3.87 14.56 9.14
CA GLU A 201 3.20 15.58 8.33
C GLU A 201 4.00 15.97 7.08
N ASN A 202 5.33 15.99 7.15
CA ASN A 202 6.20 16.13 5.99
C ASN A 202 5.97 14.99 4.98
N LEU A 203 5.91 13.74 5.47
CA LEU A 203 5.61 12.58 4.62
C LEU A 203 4.25 12.70 3.93
N ARG A 204 3.20 13.10 4.65
CA ARG A 204 1.86 13.31 4.09
C ARG A 204 1.84 14.38 2.99
N SER A 205 2.77 15.31 3.01
CA SER A 205 2.92 16.33 1.97
C SER A 205 3.70 15.85 0.74
N SER A 206 4.29 14.66 0.75
CA SER A 206 5.09 14.13 -0.35
C SER A 206 4.23 13.54 -1.49
N PHE A 207 4.83 13.36 -2.68
CA PHE A 207 4.15 12.73 -3.81
C PHE A 207 4.00 11.22 -3.67
N SER A 208 4.81 10.58 -2.85
CA SER A 208 4.77 9.14 -2.62
C SER A 208 3.63 8.69 -1.72
N MET A 209 2.78 9.63 -1.27
CA MET A 209 1.75 9.34 -0.27
C MET A 209 0.35 9.60 -0.82
N GLU A 210 -0.25 8.58 -1.44
CA GLU A 210 -1.71 8.50 -1.55
C GLU A 210 -2.35 7.79 -0.35
N GLY A 211 -1.59 6.95 0.34
CA GLY A 211 -1.97 6.37 1.64
C GLY A 211 -1.35 7.12 2.81
N ASP A 212 -1.83 6.87 4.01
CA ASP A 212 -1.26 7.44 5.22
C ASP A 212 -0.12 6.55 5.75
N VAL A 213 0.90 7.14 6.37
CA VAL A 213 1.96 6.43 7.10
C VAL A 213 1.51 6.00 8.49
N THR A 214 0.28 6.31 8.83
CA THR A 214 -0.37 5.92 10.07
C THR A 214 -1.58 5.04 9.78
N PHE A 215 -1.87 4.16 10.71
CA PHE A 215 -3.07 3.33 10.70
C PHE A 215 -3.86 3.66 11.97
N ALA A 216 -5.08 4.14 11.80
CA ALA A 216 -5.87 4.68 12.92
C ALA A 216 -5.08 5.77 13.68
N ASP A 217 -4.48 5.43 14.78
CA ASP A 217 -3.66 6.29 15.64
C ASP A 217 -2.19 5.85 15.73
N ARG A 218 -1.81 4.74 15.09
CA ARG A 218 -0.46 4.13 15.15
C ARG A 218 0.33 4.38 13.85
N LEU A 219 1.65 4.28 13.92
CA LEU A 219 2.50 4.25 12.73
C LEU A 219 2.35 2.90 12.00
N ASN A 220 2.42 2.91 10.67
CA ASN A 220 2.55 1.65 9.94
C ASN A 220 3.96 1.05 10.15
N CYS A 221 4.06 -0.27 9.96
CA CYS A 221 5.30 -1.03 10.18
C CYS A 221 6.33 -0.92 9.04
N THR A 222 6.06 -0.09 8.05
CA THR A 222 6.92 0.12 6.88
C THR A 222 7.52 1.53 6.91
N MET A 223 7.06 2.43 6.07
CA MET A 223 7.59 3.79 5.94
C MET A 223 7.43 4.62 7.22
N GLY A 224 6.34 4.45 7.97
CA GLY A 224 6.12 5.16 9.24
C GLY A 224 7.16 4.80 10.30
N SER A 225 7.40 3.50 10.51
CA SER A 225 8.41 3.03 11.47
C SER A 225 9.83 3.44 11.05
N TYR A 226 10.15 3.33 9.75
CA TYR A 226 11.45 3.75 9.22
C TYR A 226 11.69 5.25 9.43
N ALA A 227 10.70 6.09 9.11
CA ALA A 227 10.80 7.54 9.27
C ALA A 227 10.94 7.94 10.75
N ALA A 228 10.23 7.26 11.65
CA ALA A 228 10.37 7.47 13.09
C ALA A 228 11.77 7.09 13.58
N ALA A 229 12.31 5.95 13.12
CA ALA A 229 13.68 5.50 13.43
C ALA A 229 14.73 6.53 12.97
N ALA A 230 14.62 7.04 11.75
CA ALA A 230 15.44 8.09 11.20
C ALA A 230 15.38 9.38 12.03
N THR A 231 14.17 9.77 12.45
CA THR A 231 13.94 10.97 13.28
C THR A 231 14.58 10.82 14.66
N VAL A 232 14.41 9.68 15.33
CA VAL A 232 15.05 9.42 16.64
C VAL A 232 16.57 9.45 16.51
N TYR A 233 17.12 8.77 15.47
CA TYR A 233 18.55 8.75 15.25
C TYR A 233 19.13 10.17 15.08
N GLU A 234 18.57 10.97 14.21
CA GLU A 234 19.06 12.33 13.96
C GLU A 234 18.86 13.25 15.17
N ALA A 235 17.68 13.24 15.81
CA ALA A 235 17.42 14.05 17.00
C ALA A 235 18.34 13.73 18.18
N VAL A 236 18.71 12.46 18.35
CA VAL A 236 19.56 12.01 19.45
C VAL A 236 21.04 12.21 19.13
N THR A 237 21.49 11.91 17.93
CA THR A 237 22.92 11.92 17.57
C THR A 237 23.37 13.24 16.95
N GLY A 238 22.46 14.04 16.40
CA GLY A 238 22.75 15.21 15.59
C GLY A 238 23.36 14.90 14.22
N ARG A 239 23.31 13.63 13.79
CA ARG A 239 23.90 13.16 12.51
C ARG A 239 22.78 13.03 11.48
N ASP A 240 23.07 13.43 10.25
CA ASP A 240 22.09 13.42 9.16
C ASP A 240 21.63 11.99 8.83
N ALA A 241 20.34 11.73 9.03
CA ALA A 241 19.76 10.43 8.77
C ALA A 241 19.80 10.02 7.30
N ARG A 242 19.86 10.97 6.36
CA ARG A 242 19.92 10.72 4.92
C ARG A 242 21.19 9.97 4.49
N GLU A 243 22.26 10.06 5.26
CA GLU A 243 23.50 9.34 4.99
C GLU A 243 23.39 7.81 5.13
N LEU A 244 22.29 7.31 5.71
CA LEU A 244 22.09 5.88 6.00
C LEU A 244 21.08 5.18 5.08
N THR A 245 20.47 5.89 4.15
CA THR A 245 19.39 5.34 3.30
C THR A 245 19.79 4.14 2.46
N ASP A 246 21.03 4.11 1.97
CA ASP A 246 21.57 2.98 1.20
C ASP A 246 22.15 1.88 2.11
N ALA A 247 22.61 2.25 3.29
CA ALA A 247 23.26 1.33 4.23
C ALA A 247 22.24 0.52 5.05
N TYR A 248 21.04 1.06 5.29
CA TYR A 248 19.96 0.40 6.00
C TYR A 248 18.71 0.28 5.14
N ALA A 249 18.43 -0.93 4.67
CA ALA A 249 17.24 -1.27 3.92
C ALA A 249 16.50 -2.42 4.62
N PRO A 250 15.49 -2.12 5.46
CA PRO A 250 14.71 -3.16 6.10
C PRO A 250 13.89 -3.93 5.06
N TYR A 251 13.69 -5.23 5.33
CA TYR A 251 12.92 -6.12 4.47
C TYR A 251 11.52 -5.61 4.14
N THR A 252 10.90 -4.87 5.05
CA THR A 252 9.57 -4.28 4.86
C THR A 252 9.58 -3.00 4.03
N LEU A 253 10.76 -2.41 3.78
CA LEU A 253 10.91 -1.17 3.01
C LEU A 253 12.13 -1.24 2.06
N GLU A 254 12.08 -2.12 1.06
CA GLU A 254 13.14 -2.27 0.06
C GLU A 254 13.18 -1.15 -0.98
N ASN A 255 12.08 -0.41 -1.15
CA ASN A 255 12.00 0.69 -2.10
C ASN A 255 12.88 1.87 -1.65
N HIS A 256 14.02 2.09 -2.34
CA HIS A 256 15.01 3.11 -2.00
C HIS A 256 14.44 4.53 -2.07
N VAL A 257 13.55 4.85 -3.01
CA VAL A 257 12.92 6.17 -3.15
C VAL A 257 12.08 6.52 -1.92
N ARG A 258 11.38 5.51 -1.39
CA ARG A 258 10.59 5.69 -0.16
C ARG A 258 11.49 5.86 1.07
N ARG A 259 12.62 5.12 1.16
CA ARG A 259 13.60 5.30 2.25
C ARG A 259 14.22 6.70 2.22
N GLU A 260 14.67 7.15 1.06
CA GLU A 260 15.20 8.50 0.88
C GLU A 260 14.18 9.57 1.26
N MET A 261 12.94 9.44 0.83
CA MET A 261 11.86 10.36 1.20
C MET A 261 11.64 10.37 2.71
N ALA A 262 11.58 9.20 3.34
CA ALA A 262 11.38 9.07 4.79
C ALA A 262 12.53 9.73 5.58
N ALA A 263 13.77 9.43 5.25
CA ALA A 263 14.95 10.02 5.89
C ALA A 263 15.02 11.54 5.71
N LYS A 264 14.60 12.03 4.57
CA LYS A 264 14.57 13.46 4.27
C LYS A 264 13.48 14.19 5.03
N CYS A 265 12.28 13.60 5.13
CA CYS A 265 11.21 14.13 5.96
C CYS A 265 11.64 14.22 7.44
N ALA A 266 12.38 13.21 7.93
CA ALA A 266 12.97 13.20 9.26
C ALA A 266 14.00 14.34 9.44
N HIS A 267 14.91 14.50 8.48
CA HIS A 267 15.91 15.55 8.49
C HIS A 267 15.29 16.96 8.56
N PHE A 268 14.33 17.27 7.69
CA PHE A 268 13.66 18.57 7.72
C PHE A 268 12.85 18.78 8.99
N ALA A 269 12.25 17.73 9.56
CA ALA A 269 11.58 17.83 10.84
C ALA A 269 12.57 18.13 11.99
N CYS A 270 13.76 17.54 11.98
CA CYS A 270 14.80 17.87 12.97
C CYS A 270 15.29 19.32 12.85
N LEU A 271 15.36 19.86 11.62
CA LEU A 271 15.72 21.27 11.40
C LEU A 271 14.59 22.23 11.80
N GLN A 272 13.33 21.85 11.59
CA GLN A 272 12.15 22.67 11.84
C GLN A 272 11.08 21.88 12.61
N PRO A 273 11.28 21.62 13.91
CA PRO A 273 10.50 20.62 14.64
C PRO A 273 9.03 20.96 14.86
N PHE A 274 8.62 22.19 14.60
CA PHE A 274 7.24 22.67 14.79
C PHE A 274 6.62 23.24 13.52
N GLU A 275 7.26 23.05 12.38
CA GLU A 275 6.79 23.58 11.10
C GLU A 275 6.91 22.50 10.02
N MET A 276 5.78 22.22 9.37
CA MET A 276 5.75 21.27 8.24
C MET A 276 6.52 21.83 7.06
N THR A 277 7.42 21.04 6.51
CA THR A 277 8.03 21.28 5.19
C THR A 277 7.17 20.62 4.12
N ASN A 278 6.64 21.41 3.17
CA ASN A 278 5.89 20.85 2.05
C ASN A 278 6.84 20.18 1.05
N MET A 279 6.84 18.85 1.01
CA MET A 279 7.76 18.06 0.20
C MET A 279 7.42 18.07 -1.30
N LYS A 280 6.23 18.55 -1.71
CA LYS A 280 5.85 18.74 -3.13
C LYS A 280 6.38 20.04 -3.72
N THR A 281 6.42 21.10 -2.92
CA THR A 281 6.79 22.45 -3.37
C THR A 281 8.02 22.96 -2.70
N GLY A 282 8.57 22.20 -1.78
CA GLY A 282 9.50 22.66 -0.80
C GLY A 282 10.86 23.03 -1.32
N THR A 283 11.48 23.87 -0.57
CA THR A 283 12.86 24.30 -0.62
C THR A 283 13.90 23.18 -0.50
N GLY A 284 13.47 21.95 -0.33
CA GLY A 284 14.28 20.77 -0.44
C GLY A 284 13.89 20.04 -1.74
N SER A 285 14.80 19.86 -2.62
CA SER A 285 14.74 19.33 -3.97
C SER A 285 14.16 17.93 -4.19
N TYR A 286 13.22 17.46 -3.39
CA TYR A 286 12.57 16.17 -3.56
C TYR A 286 11.12 16.25 -4.00
N GLY A 287 10.62 17.37 -4.24
CA GLY A 287 9.35 17.51 -4.94
C GLY A 287 9.42 16.71 -6.23
N SER A 288 9.07 16.93 -7.21
CA SER A 288 8.86 16.52 -8.56
C SER A 288 10.04 15.86 -9.30
N GLU A 289 11.30 16.05 -8.92
CA GLU A 289 12.42 15.62 -9.78
C GLU A 289 12.87 14.17 -9.56
N GLU A 290 12.69 13.60 -8.38
CA GLU A 290 13.17 12.26 -8.07
C GLU A 290 12.10 11.16 -8.14
N ALA A 291 10.81 11.48 -7.96
CA ALA A 291 9.75 10.56 -8.35
C ALA A 291 9.60 10.53 -9.89
N GLY A 292 10.27 11.44 -10.59
CA GLY A 292 10.09 11.68 -12.01
C GLY A 292 8.72 12.31 -12.28
N LEU A 293 8.64 13.44 -12.93
CA LEU A 293 7.38 13.92 -13.47
C LEU A 293 6.91 12.91 -14.53
N PRO A 294 5.61 12.55 -14.54
CA PRO A 294 5.11 11.68 -15.58
C PRO A 294 5.29 12.32 -16.95
N ASN A 295 5.72 11.51 -17.91
CA ASN A 295 5.82 11.96 -19.29
C ASN A 295 4.42 11.98 -19.93
N TYR A 296 3.96 13.14 -20.36
CA TYR A 296 2.70 13.30 -21.12
C TYR A 296 2.96 13.77 -22.57
N ASP A 297 4.22 13.71 -23.01
CA ASP A 297 4.64 14.10 -24.36
C ASP A 297 4.98 12.85 -25.17
N GLU A 298 4.14 12.52 -26.15
CA GLU A 298 4.32 11.33 -27.00
C GLU A 298 5.66 11.34 -27.74
N THR A 299 6.23 12.52 -28.02
CA THR A 299 7.54 12.63 -28.69
C THR A 299 8.71 12.22 -27.81
N LYS A 300 8.49 12.12 -26.52
CA LYS A 300 9.49 11.67 -25.52
C LYS A 300 9.34 10.20 -25.13
N VAL A 301 8.38 9.49 -25.72
CA VAL A 301 8.29 8.04 -25.56
C VAL A 301 9.57 7.42 -26.14
N PRO A 302 10.33 6.63 -25.35
CA PRO A 302 11.56 6.04 -25.83
C PRO A 302 11.30 5.01 -26.93
N ALA A 303 12.27 4.77 -27.77
CA ALA A 303 12.25 3.60 -28.63
C ALA A 303 12.31 2.35 -27.74
N TYR A 304 11.40 1.42 -27.92
CA TYR A 304 11.30 0.18 -27.13
C TYR A 304 11.06 -1.03 -28.03
N THR A 305 11.42 -2.22 -27.54
CA THR A 305 11.12 -3.50 -28.15
C THR A 305 10.26 -4.30 -27.19
N LEU A 306 9.12 -4.77 -27.67
CA LEU A 306 8.25 -5.63 -26.89
C LEU A 306 8.72 -7.10 -26.97
N PRO A 307 8.59 -7.88 -25.89
CA PRO A 307 8.73 -9.32 -25.98
C PRO A 307 7.63 -9.88 -26.90
N ASP A 308 7.98 -10.91 -27.68
CA ASP A 308 7.01 -11.55 -28.58
C ASP A 308 6.22 -12.61 -27.81
N PRO A 309 4.87 -12.49 -27.67
CA PRO A 309 4.08 -13.48 -26.97
C PRO A 309 4.14 -14.88 -27.61
N LEU A 310 4.51 -14.97 -28.88
CA LEU A 310 4.64 -16.22 -29.64
C LEU A 310 6.08 -16.74 -29.73
N VAL A 311 6.95 -16.33 -28.80
CA VAL A 311 8.30 -16.87 -28.66
C VAL A 311 8.52 -17.34 -27.24
N MET A 312 8.92 -18.62 -27.07
CA MET A 312 9.26 -19.22 -25.78
C MET A 312 10.49 -18.54 -25.16
N ASN A 313 10.70 -18.67 -23.88
CA ASN A 313 11.88 -18.11 -23.18
C ASN A 313 13.22 -18.67 -23.71
N ASP A 314 13.21 -19.84 -24.30
CA ASP A 314 14.38 -20.46 -24.94
C ASP A 314 14.58 -20.01 -26.41
N GLY A 315 13.71 -19.14 -26.93
CA GLY A 315 13.71 -18.63 -28.30
C GLY A 315 12.93 -19.48 -29.30
N THR A 316 12.26 -20.56 -28.89
CA THR A 316 11.44 -21.42 -29.78
C THR A 316 10.17 -20.67 -30.20
N PRO A 317 9.87 -20.58 -31.54
CA PRO A 317 8.64 -19.98 -32.00
C PRO A 317 7.40 -20.83 -31.68
N VAL A 318 6.32 -20.16 -31.24
CA VAL A 318 4.98 -20.78 -31.05
C VAL A 318 4.16 -20.57 -32.31
N THR A 319 3.82 -21.66 -32.98
CA THR A 319 3.16 -21.63 -34.28
C THR A 319 1.80 -22.34 -34.30
N SER A 320 1.35 -22.85 -33.15
CA SER A 320 0.10 -23.59 -33.04
C SER A 320 -0.61 -23.33 -31.71
N ILE A 321 -1.94 -23.51 -31.71
CA ILE A 321 -2.76 -23.48 -30.50
C ILE A 321 -2.24 -24.48 -29.46
N ALA A 322 -1.84 -25.68 -29.88
CA ALA A 322 -1.36 -26.72 -28.98
C ALA A 322 -0.07 -26.30 -28.24
N GLN A 323 0.87 -25.62 -28.89
CA GLN A 323 2.07 -25.07 -28.25
C GLN A 323 1.71 -23.90 -27.33
N TRP A 324 0.79 -23.05 -27.76
CA TRP A 324 0.33 -21.95 -26.93
C TRP A 324 -0.31 -22.44 -25.64
N GLU A 325 -1.33 -23.28 -25.73
CA GLU A 325 -2.08 -23.76 -24.55
C GLU A 325 -1.28 -24.74 -23.69
N GLY A 326 -0.45 -25.58 -24.30
CA GLY A 326 0.33 -26.59 -23.59
C GLY A 326 1.56 -26.07 -22.89
N GLU A 327 2.20 -25.04 -23.43
CA GLU A 327 3.52 -24.60 -22.95
C GLU A 327 3.61 -23.09 -22.73
N ARG A 328 3.47 -22.26 -23.77
CA ARG A 328 3.79 -20.82 -23.70
C ARG A 328 2.88 -20.06 -22.76
N ARG A 329 1.58 -20.36 -22.76
CA ARG A 329 0.63 -19.71 -21.86
C ARG A 329 1.00 -19.91 -20.38
N ALA A 330 1.41 -21.12 -20.01
CA ALA A 330 1.85 -21.44 -18.64
C ALA A 330 3.16 -20.72 -18.29
N GLU A 331 4.10 -20.64 -19.24
CA GLU A 331 5.37 -19.95 -19.09
C GLU A 331 5.16 -18.44 -18.87
N LEU A 332 4.31 -17.78 -19.67
CA LEU A 332 3.96 -16.37 -19.48
C LEU A 332 3.25 -16.11 -18.15
N LEU A 333 2.28 -16.96 -17.82
CA LEU A 333 1.54 -16.83 -16.55
C LEU A 333 2.50 -16.92 -15.36
N GLU A 334 3.47 -17.81 -15.41
CA GLU A 334 4.47 -17.96 -14.37
C GLU A 334 5.42 -16.75 -14.28
N LEU A 335 5.78 -16.12 -15.41
CA LEU A 335 6.56 -14.88 -15.41
C LEU A 335 5.79 -13.75 -14.73
N PHE A 336 4.51 -13.55 -15.03
CA PHE A 336 3.68 -12.55 -14.34
C PHE A 336 3.53 -12.85 -12.86
N ARG A 337 3.34 -14.11 -12.46
CA ARG A 337 3.28 -14.54 -11.06
C ARG A 337 4.57 -14.23 -10.30
N ARG A 338 5.71 -14.50 -10.92
CA ARG A 338 7.00 -14.34 -10.26
C ARG A 338 7.46 -12.89 -10.19
N GLU A 339 7.24 -12.12 -11.28
CA GLU A 339 7.91 -10.83 -11.45
C GLU A 339 6.98 -9.61 -11.28
N VAL A 340 5.65 -9.79 -11.35
CA VAL A 340 4.71 -8.66 -11.34
C VAL A 340 3.71 -8.74 -10.19
N TYR A 341 2.83 -9.75 -10.21
CA TYR A 341 1.69 -9.80 -9.29
C TYR A 341 1.92 -10.65 -8.03
N GLY A 342 2.86 -11.59 -8.08
CA GLY A 342 3.09 -12.58 -7.04
C GLY A 342 2.18 -13.81 -7.16
N ARG A 343 2.65 -14.94 -6.60
CA ARG A 343 1.91 -16.21 -6.61
C ARG A 343 0.84 -16.20 -5.53
N SER A 344 -0.42 -16.26 -5.94
CA SER A 344 -1.55 -16.47 -5.04
C SER A 344 -1.62 -17.93 -4.57
N PRO A 345 -2.18 -18.19 -3.38
CA PRO A 345 -2.48 -19.55 -2.95
C PRO A 345 -3.61 -20.15 -3.80
N GLU A 346 -3.70 -21.46 -3.77
CA GLU A 346 -4.91 -22.16 -4.22
C GLU A 346 -6.09 -21.85 -3.28
N ARG A 347 -7.27 -22.37 -3.60
CA ARG A 347 -8.42 -22.35 -2.70
C ARG A 347 -8.04 -22.99 -1.37
N LEU A 348 -8.38 -22.32 -0.25
CA LEU A 348 -8.12 -22.87 1.08
C LEU A 348 -9.10 -24.00 1.40
N GLU A 349 -8.66 -24.97 2.18
CA GLU A 349 -9.49 -26.06 2.65
C GLU A 349 -10.56 -25.57 3.63
N GLY A 350 -11.80 -26.04 3.49
CA GLY A 350 -12.92 -25.67 4.35
C GLY A 350 -13.66 -24.40 3.92
N GLN A 351 -13.37 -23.85 2.73
CA GLN A 351 -14.17 -22.75 2.16
C GLN A 351 -15.65 -23.15 2.08
N HIS A 352 -16.53 -22.28 2.55
CA HIS A 352 -17.98 -22.48 2.54
C HIS A 352 -18.75 -21.15 2.45
N TYR A 353 -20.06 -21.21 2.30
CA TYR A 353 -20.90 -20.06 1.98
C TYR A 353 -22.12 -19.95 2.87
N LYS A 354 -22.54 -18.71 3.15
CA LYS A 354 -23.75 -18.43 3.90
C LYS A 354 -24.50 -17.26 3.27
N VAL A 355 -25.73 -17.50 2.79
CA VAL A 355 -26.65 -16.42 2.40
C VAL A 355 -27.18 -15.79 3.68
N VAL A 356 -26.93 -14.48 3.86
CA VAL A 356 -27.30 -13.74 5.08
C VAL A 356 -28.46 -12.79 4.86
N LEU A 357 -28.73 -12.43 3.60
CA LEU A 357 -29.85 -11.57 3.24
C LEU A 357 -30.37 -11.93 1.84
N THR A 358 -31.69 -11.88 1.64
CA THR A 358 -32.34 -11.94 0.34
C THR A 358 -33.45 -10.91 0.30
N ASP A 359 -33.47 -10.09 -0.75
CA ASP A 359 -34.54 -9.14 -1.09
C ASP A 359 -34.99 -9.40 -2.52
N GLU A 360 -36.19 -9.94 -2.70
CA GLU A 360 -36.75 -10.28 -4.00
C GLU A 360 -37.30 -9.06 -4.77
N ASN A 361 -37.38 -7.91 -4.10
CA ASN A 361 -37.95 -6.69 -4.66
C ASN A 361 -36.94 -5.55 -4.81
N ALA A 362 -35.66 -5.85 -4.85
CA ALA A 362 -34.59 -4.87 -5.02
C ALA A 362 -34.74 -4.09 -6.34
N ILE A 363 -34.26 -2.84 -6.34
CA ILE A 363 -34.35 -1.92 -7.49
C ILE A 363 -35.79 -1.82 -8.02
N GLY A 364 -36.78 -1.61 -7.11
CA GLY A 364 -38.18 -1.48 -7.49
C GLY A 364 -38.80 -2.74 -8.09
N GLY A 365 -38.31 -3.93 -7.69
CA GLY A 365 -38.77 -5.21 -8.19
C GLY A 365 -38.08 -5.70 -9.47
N MET A 366 -37.08 -4.97 -9.98
CA MET A 366 -36.31 -5.38 -11.16
C MET A 366 -35.37 -6.57 -10.87
N ALA A 367 -34.95 -6.74 -9.62
CA ALA A 367 -33.96 -7.74 -9.26
C ALA A 367 -34.23 -8.41 -7.92
N THR A 368 -33.71 -9.62 -7.76
CA THR A 368 -33.47 -10.24 -6.48
C THR A 368 -32.04 -9.93 -6.06
N ARG A 369 -31.90 -9.30 -4.88
CA ARG A 369 -30.61 -9.04 -4.26
C ARG A 369 -30.32 -10.06 -3.18
N GLN A 370 -29.09 -10.59 -3.15
CA GLN A 370 -28.60 -11.41 -2.07
C GLN A 370 -27.26 -10.89 -1.53
N GLU A 371 -27.06 -11.12 -0.24
CA GLU A 371 -25.74 -10.96 0.39
C GLU A 371 -25.25 -12.32 0.84
N ILE A 372 -24.05 -12.67 0.42
CA ILE A 372 -23.44 -13.96 0.65
C ILE A 372 -22.09 -13.73 1.34
N LEU A 373 -21.88 -14.42 2.49
CA LEU A 373 -20.55 -14.50 3.09
C LEU A 373 -19.86 -15.73 2.50
N ILE A 374 -18.71 -15.49 1.87
CA ILE A 374 -17.81 -16.53 1.36
C ILE A 374 -16.66 -16.63 2.37
N TYR A 375 -16.74 -17.57 3.29
CA TYR A 375 -15.71 -17.84 4.27
C TYR A 375 -14.54 -18.58 3.62
N PHE A 376 -13.32 -18.21 3.95
CA PHE A 376 -12.13 -18.78 3.32
C PHE A 376 -11.78 -20.16 3.87
N ASP A 377 -12.15 -20.43 5.12
CA ASP A 377 -11.95 -21.71 5.80
C ASP A 377 -13.02 -21.98 6.87
N ALA A 378 -12.85 -23.05 7.60
CA ALA A 378 -13.79 -23.48 8.64
C ALA A 378 -13.76 -22.61 9.92
N SER A 379 -12.80 -21.68 10.07
CA SER A 379 -12.72 -20.79 11.24
C SER A 379 -13.81 -19.70 11.24
N GLU A 380 -14.33 -19.36 10.06
CA GLU A 380 -15.26 -18.25 9.83
C GLU A 380 -14.68 -16.87 10.23
N GLU A 381 -13.36 -16.74 10.40
CA GLU A 381 -12.73 -15.49 10.82
C GLU A 381 -12.64 -14.46 9.68
N LYS A 382 -12.44 -14.93 8.46
CA LYS A 382 -12.31 -14.07 7.28
C LYS A 382 -13.25 -14.51 6.16
N TYR A 383 -13.82 -13.53 5.49
CA TYR A 383 -14.79 -13.76 4.42
C TYR A 383 -14.80 -12.59 3.42
N ILE A 384 -15.33 -12.88 2.23
CA ILE A 384 -15.83 -11.88 1.30
C ILE A 384 -17.32 -11.69 1.54
N ARG A 385 -17.78 -10.45 1.68
CA ARG A 385 -19.20 -10.11 1.59
C ARG A 385 -19.57 -9.80 0.16
N LEU A 386 -20.05 -10.81 -0.55
CA LEU A 386 -20.55 -10.66 -1.92
C LEU A 386 -21.99 -10.14 -1.88
N VAL A 387 -22.27 -9.10 -2.68
CA VAL A 387 -23.64 -8.64 -2.99
C VAL A 387 -23.93 -8.94 -4.44
N THR A 388 -25.10 -9.52 -4.70
CA THR A 388 -25.56 -9.86 -6.05
C THR A 388 -26.89 -9.19 -6.34
N TRP A 389 -27.10 -8.73 -7.56
CA TRP A 389 -28.37 -8.29 -8.12
C TRP A 389 -28.63 -9.12 -9.36
N VAL A 390 -29.65 -9.98 -9.32
CA VAL A 390 -30.01 -10.86 -10.43
C VAL A 390 -31.36 -10.40 -10.99
N PRO A 391 -31.50 -10.15 -12.32
CA PRO A 391 -32.76 -9.70 -12.91
C PRO A 391 -33.89 -10.68 -12.62
N ASN A 392 -35.05 -10.15 -12.21
CA ASN A 392 -36.26 -10.96 -12.05
C ASN A 392 -36.93 -11.24 -13.41
N GLY A 393 -37.61 -12.38 -13.50
CA GLY A 393 -38.46 -12.72 -14.64
C GLY A 393 -37.72 -13.29 -15.86
N LEU A 394 -36.43 -13.61 -15.74
CA LEU A 394 -35.72 -14.38 -16.77
C LEU A 394 -36.13 -15.85 -16.74
N ASP A 395 -36.20 -16.45 -17.92
CA ASP A 395 -36.50 -17.88 -18.12
C ASP A 395 -35.26 -18.77 -18.18
N HIS A 396 -34.09 -18.16 -18.01
CA HIS A 396 -32.77 -18.81 -18.00
C HIS A 396 -31.85 -18.17 -16.94
N PRO A 397 -30.77 -18.84 -16.50
CA PRO A 397 -29.76 -18.20 -15.64
C PRO A 397 -29.13 -16.99 -16.31
N ALA A 398 -28.99 -15.89 -15.57
CA ALA A 398 -28.46 -14.62 -16.08
C ALA A 398 -26.96 -14.70 -16.36
N PRO A 399 -26.46 -14.14 -17.48
CA PRO A 399 -25.04 -13.78 -17.57
C PRO A 399 -24.72 -12.69 -16.56
N ALA A 400 -23.45 -12.55 -16.18
CA ALA A 400 -23.11 -11.65 -15.08
C ALA A 400 -21.84 -10.83 -15.31
N PHE A 401 -21.80 -9.66 -14.68
CA PHE A 401 -20.59 -8.90 -14.44
C PHE A 401 -20.16 -9.04 -12.97
N LEU A 402 -18.93 -9.48 -12.74
CA LEU A 402 -18.28 -9.49 -11.42
C LEU A 402 -17.30 -8.35 -11.34
N MET A 403 -17.55 -7.42 -10.40
CA MET A 403 -16.71 -6.24 -10.19
C MET A 403 -16.27 -6.14 -8.73
N MET A 404 -14.96 -6.26 -8.48
CA MET A 404 -14.38 -5.85 -7.21
C MET A 404 -14.53 -4.32 -7.08
N ASN A 405 -15.24 -3.87 -6.04
CA ASN A 405 -15.43 -2.44 -5.78
C ASN A 405 -14.40 -1.89 -4.80
N THR A 406 -14.09 -0.61 -4.94
CA THR A 406 -13.07 0.07 -4.13
C THR A 406 -13.62 0.87 -2.96
N SER A 407 -14.95 0.97 -2.84
CA SER A 407 -15.58 1.92 -1.92
C SER A 407 -16.63 1.29 -0.98
N GLY A 408 -16.74 -0.03 -1.00
CA GLY A 408 -17.70 -0.77 -0.16
C GLY A 408 -19.08 -0.92 -0.81
N ASN A 409 -19.76 -2.04 -0.48
CA ASN A 409 -21.01 -2.43 -1.13
C ASN A 409 -22.15 -1.42 -0.94
N ALA A 410 -22.23 -0.77 0.23
CA ALA A 410 -23.22 0.27 0.50
C ALA A 410 -23.10 1.49 -0.43
N SER A 411 -21.93 1.74 -1.01
CA SER A 411 -21.70 2.87 -1.92
C SER A 411 -22.31 2.68 -3.31
N ILE A 412 -22.69 1.46 -3.66
CA ILE A 412 -23.18 1.07 -4.99
C ILE A 412 -24.60 1.55 -5.23
N ASN A 413 -25.46 1.47 -4.21
CA ASN A 413 -26.88 1.83 -4.31
C ASN A 413 -27.37 2.55 -3.05
N GLU A 414 -28.44 3.37 -3.20
CA GLU A 414 -29.07 4.12 -2.10
C GLU A 414 -29.89 3.25 -1.14
N ASP A 415 -30.02 1.96 -1.39
CA ASP A 415 -30.78 1.04 -0.58
C ASP A 415 -30.08 0.81 0.78
N HIS A 416 -30.68 1.36 1.85
CA HIS A 416 -30.20 1.26 3.22
C HIS A 416 -30.30 -0.15 3.82
N SER A 417 -30.90 -1.12 3.12
CA SER A 417 -30.92 -2.53 3.54
C SER A 417 -29.67 -3.30 3.09
N ILE A 418 -28.81 -2.72 2.23
CA ILE A 418 -27.47 -3.25 1.97
C ILE A 418 -26.67 -3.17 3.27
N SER A 419 -26.07 -4.30 3.68
CA SER A 419 -25.30 -4.33 4.92
C SER A 419 -24.15 -3.33 4.89
N TYR A 420 -24.09 -2.54 5.94
CA TYR A 420 -22.93 -1.68 6.18
C TYR A 420 -21.75 -2.55 6.63
N PRO A 421 -20.51 -2.14 6.40
CA PRO A 421 -19.36 -2.89 6.88
C PRO A 421 -19.46 -3.19 8.37
N ASP A 422 -19.19 -4.42 8.74
CA ASP A 422 -19.11 -4.80 10.13
C ASP A 422 -17.81 -4.34 10.82
N GLU A 423 -17.66 -4.62 12.12
CA GLU A 423 -16.51 -4.18 12.90
C GLU A 423 -15.17 -4.66 12.31
N GLN A 424 -15.14 -5.87 11.73
CA GLN A 424 -13.93 -6.42 11.10
C GLN A 424 -13.58 -5.67 9.81
N GLN A 425 -14.59 -5.41 8.98
CA GLN A 425 -14.41 -4.61 7.77
C GLN A 425 -14.05 -3.16 8.11
N LEU A 426 -14.65 -2.59 9.16
CA LEU A 426 -14.35 -1.23 9.62
C LEU A 426 -12.89 -1.03 10.02
N LYS A 427 -12.25 -2.04 10.59
CA LYS A 427 -10.80 -2.00 10.89
C LYS A 427 -9.95 -1.86 9.63
N ASN A 428 -10.47 -2.28 8.48
CA ASN A 428 -9.80 -2.24 7.18
C ASN A 428 -10.24 -1.05 6.30
N TYR A 429 -11.17 -0.20 6.75
CA TYR A 429 -11.76 0.90 5.98
C TYR A 429 -10.97 2.20 6.05
N VAL A 430 -9.68 2.18 5.92
CA VAL A 430 -8.84 3.30 6.35
C VAL A 430 -8.69 4.42 5.34
N ILE A 431 -8.94 4.21 4.04
CA ILE A 431 -8.48 5.19 3.03
C ILE A 431 -9.54 6.22 2.59
N HIS A 432 -10.83 5.94 2.67
CA HIS A 432 -11.84 6.83 2.07
C HIS A 432 -12.99 7.25 2.99
N GLY A 433 -12.91 6.96 4.29
CA GLY A 433 -14.04 7.17 5.20
C GLY A 433 -15.19 6.20 4.90
N PHE A 434 -16.30 6.31 5.65
CA PHE A 434 -17.49 5.51 5.39
C PHE A 434 -18.24 6.10 4.21
N PRO A 435 -18.37 5.40 3.07
CA PRO A 435 -19.15 5.93 1.96
C PRO A 435 -20.61 6.02 2.38
N ALA A 436 -21.26 7.12 2.03
CA ALA A 436 -22.71 7.18 2.14
C ALA A 436 -23.35 6.15 1.18
N TYR A 437 -24.52 5.66 1.51
CA TYR A 437 -25.29 4.79 0.63
C TYR A 437 -25.47 5.46 -0.75
N GLY A 438 -25.18 4.70 -1.80
CA GLY A 438 -25.27 5.18 -3.19
C GLY A 438 -24.29 6.29 -3.60
N GLN A 439 -23.28 6.60 -2.77
CA GLN A 439 -22.34 7.69 -3.07
C GLN A 439 -21.66 7.53 -4.43
N TYR A 440 -21.39 6.31 -4.85
CA TYR A 440 -20.74 5.99 -6.13
C TYR A 440 -21.67 5.29 -7.12
N ARG A 441 -23.01 5.38 -6.94
CA ARG A 441 -23.99 4.74 -7.84
C ARG A 441 -23.79 5.07 -9.32
N HIS A 442 -23.21 6.22 -9.64
CA HIS A 442 -22.92 6.62 -11.02
C HIS A 442 -21.85 5.76 -11.70
N PHE A 443 -21.03 5.02 -10.93
CA PHE A 443 -20.08 4.03 -11.44
C PHE A 443 -20.76 2.68 -11.72
N TYR A 444 -21.95 2.44 -11.14
CA TYR A 444 -22.65 1.18 -11.15
C TYR A 444 -24.10 1.37 -11.61
N PRO A 445 -24.35 1.57 -12.91
CA PRO A 445 -25.71 1.82 -13.40
C PRO A 445 -26.55 0.54 -13.39
N LEU A 446 -26.94 0.07 -12.19
CA LEU A 446 -27.61 -1.21 -11.96
C LEU A 446 -28.86 -1.36 -12.83
N GLU A 447 -29.70 -0.34 -12.91
CA GLU A 447 -30.94 -0.38 -13.72
C GLU A 447 -30.62 -0.66 -15.20
N MET A 448 -29.55 -0.07 -15.75
CA MET A 448 -29.13 -0.31 -17.14
C MET A 448 -28.64 -1.76 -17.32
N ILE A 449 -27.83 -2.26 -16.39
CA ILE A 449 -27.27 -3.61 -16.43
C ILE A 449 -28.37 -4.65 -16.34
N LEU A 450 -29.27 -4.50 -15.37
CA LEU A 450 -30.41 -5.40 -15.12
C LEU A 450 -31.41 -5.39 -16.29
N ALA A 451 -31.73 -4.21 -16.85
CA ALA A 451 -32.61 -4.09 -18.00
C ALA A 451 -32.09 -4.79 -19.26
N ARG A 452 -30.78 -5.02 -19.37
CA ARG A 452 -30.14 -5.79 -20.44
C ARG A 452 -30.08 -7.30 -20.13
N GLY A 453 -30.64 -7.74 -18.99
CA GLY A 453 -30.69 -9.15 -18.59
C GLY A 453 -29.41 -9.65 -17.91
N TYR A 454 -28.50 -8.77 -17.52
CA TYR A 454 -27.26 -9.15 -16.82
C TYR A 454 -27.44 -9.06 -15.31
N ALA A 455 -26.91 -10.02 -14.58
CA ALA A 455 -26.69 -9.90 -13.16
C ALA A 455 -25.44 -9.03 -12.88
N PHE A 456 -25.44 -8.36 -11.73
CA PHE A 456 -24.30 -7.64 -11.22
C PHE A 456 -23.88 -8.19 -9.87
N LEU A 457 -22.60 -8.56 -9.77
CA LEU A 457 -21.99 -9.14 -8.57
C LEU A 457 -20.85 -8.24 -8.11
N SER A 458 -20.78 -7.95 -6.82
CA SER A 458 -19.74 -7.08 -6.29
C SER A 458 -19.32 -7.45 -4.87
N PHE A 459 -18.03 -7.30 -4.59
CA PHE A 459 -17.48 -7.36 -3.25
C PHE A 459 -16.48 -6.24 -3.01
N TYR A 460 -16.26 -5.91 -1.75
CA TYR A 460 -15.34 -4.85 -1.38
C TYR A 460 -13.88 -5.36 -1.30
N LYS A 461 -12.95 -4.64 -1.92
CA LYS A 461 -11.52 -4.99 -1.93
C LYS A 461 -10.94 -5.22 -0.53
N SER A 462 -11.36 -4.40 0.45
CA SER A 462 -10.81 -4.47 1.80
C SER A 462 -11.29 -5.68 2.62
N ASP A 463 -12.20 -6.50 2.08
CA ASP A 463 -12.46 -7.84 2.63
C ASP A 463 -11.22 -8.74 2.50
N LEU A 464 -10.32 -8.41 1.57
CA LEU A 464 -9.10 -9.16 1.25
C LEU A 464 -7.83 -8.42 1.68
N ASP A 465 -7.71 -7.16 1.28
CA ASP A 465 -6.56 -6.31 1.60
C ASP A 465 -7.02 -4.85 1.72
N PRO A 466 -6.66 -4.14 2.78
CA PRO A 466 -7.17 -2.80 3.07
C PRO A 466 -6.73 -1.71 2.10
N ASP A 467 -5.86 -2.03 1.14
CA ASP A 467 -5.34 -1.15 0.10
C ASP A 467 -4.53 0.06 0.62
N PHE A 468 -3.77 -0.17 1.64
CA PHE A 468 -2.73 0.75 2.11
C PHE A 468 -1.51 -0.05 2.57
N ASP A 469 -0.37 0.60 2.68
CA ASP A 469 0.88 -0.04 3.06
C ASP A 469 0.92 -0.30 4.58
N ASP A 470 0.31 -1.40 5.01
CA ASP A 470 0.27 -1.89 6.39
C ASP A 470 1.28 -3.03 6.65
N GLY A 471 2.14 -3.33 5.68
CA GLY A 471 3.02 -4.49 5.72
C GLY A 471 2.28 -5.81 5.62
N PHE A 472 1.12 -5.84 4.98
CA PHE A 472 0.27 -7.02 4.79
C PHE A 472 -0.16 -7.70 6.10
N GLN A 473 -0.46 -6.90 7.14
CA GLN A 473 -0.82 -7.43 8.47
C GLN A 473 -2.33 -7.51 8.70
N ASN A 474 -3.14 -6.72 7.98
CA ASN A 474 -4.58 -6.59 8.24
C ASN A 474 -5.50 -7.30 7.23
N GLY A 475 -4.95 -7.83 6.14
CA GLY A 475 -5.68 -8.51 5.07
C GLY A 475 -5.76 -10.02 5.23
N VAL A 476 -5.86 -10.69 4.09
CA VAL A 476 -5.89 -12.16 3.99
C VAL A 476 -4.48 -12.78 4.05
N HIS A 477 -3.43 -12.00 3.85
CA HIS A 477 -2.06 -12.48 3.76
C HIS A 477 -1.58 -13.25 5.00
N PRO A 478 -1.84 -12.79 6.25
CA PRO A 478 -1.42 -13.51 7.46
C PRO A 478 -2.02 -14.91 7.59
N TYR A 479 -3.17 -15.15 6.96
CA TYR A 479 -3.83 -16.46 6.97
C TYR A 479 -3.04 -17.57 6.28
N ILE A 480 -2.16 -17.20 5.35
CA ILE A 480 -1.38 -18.16 4.56
C ILE A 480 0.12 -18.08 4.87
N TYR A 481 0.52 -17.28 5.83
CA TYR A 481 1.92 -17.22 6.24
C TYR A 481 2.38 -18.56 6.83
N LYS A 482 3.59 -18.95 6.48
CA LYS A 482 4.27 -20.08 7.12
C LYS A 482 4.66 -19.71 8.55
N GLU A 483 4.91 -20.71 9.36
CA GLU A 483 5.39 -20.48 10.72
C GLU A 483 6.64 -19.56 10.71
N GLY A 484 6.55 -18.46 11.47
CA GLY A 484 7.60 -17.44 11.55
C GLY A 484 7.63 -16.43 10.39
N GLN A 485 6.78 -16.57 9.38
CA GLN A 485 6.64 -15.58 8.31
C GLN A 485 5.78 -14.40 8.79
N THR A 486 6.24 -13.18 8.56
CA THR A 486 5.54 -11.94 8.95
C THR A 486 5.32 -10.98 7.78
N PHE A 487 5.81 -11.35 6.59
CA PHE A 487 5.73 -10.53 5.39
C PHE A 487 5.80 -11.43 4.15
N PRO A 488 5.18 -11.08 3.00
CA PRO A 488 5.26 -11.90 1.79
C PRO A 488 6.69 -12.06 1.26
N GLU A 489 7.04 -13.24 0.76
CA GLU A 489 8.27 -13.45 0.01
C GLU A 489 8.29 -12.61 -1.29
N PRO A 490 9.45 -12.35 -1.91
CA PRO A 490 9.56 -11.45 -3.07
C PRO A 490 8.65 -11.79 -4.25
N ASP A 491 8.27 -13.06 -4.41
CA ASP A 491 7.41 -13.56 -5.47
C ASP A 491 6.04 -14.06 -4.96
N GLN A 492 5.73 -13.83 -3.71
CA GLN A 492 4.39 -14.07 -3.17
C GLN A 492 3.45 -12.91 -3.51
N TRP A 493 2.17 -13.21 -3.51
CA TRP A 493 1.09 -12.32 -3.87
C TRP A 493 1.06 -11.02 -3.04
N ALA A 494 0.57 -9.97 -3.68
CA ALA A 494 0.33 -8.67 -3.08
C ALA A 494 -1.16 -8.30 -3.24
N GLY A 495 -1.54 -7.07 -2.94
CA GLY A 495 -2.94 -6.64 -2.88
C GLY A 495 -3.74 -6.92 -4.17
N LEU A 496 -3.20 -6.58 -5.36
CA LEU A 496 -3.92 -6.85 -6.62
C LEU A 496 -4.15 -8.35 -6.87
N SER A 497 -3.19 -9.19 -6.49
CA SER A 497 -3.36 -10.64 -6.58
C SER A 497 -4.34 -11.18 -5.54
N ALA A 498 -4.41 -10.57 -4.35
CA ALA A 498 -5.42 -10.91 -3.37
C ALA A 498 -6.82 -10.60 -3.90
N TYR A 499 -7.01 -9.44 -4.53
CA TYR A 499 -8.29 -9.08 -5.16
C TYR A 499 -8.67 -10.03 -6.30
N ALA A 500 -7.73 -10.40 -7.16
CA ALA A 500 -7.95 -11.38 -8.24
C ALA A 500 -8.27 -12.78 -7.70
N TRP A 501 -7.60 -13.19 -6.63
CA TRP A 501 -7.91 -14.43 -5.93
C TRP A 501 -9.33 -14.43 -5.36
N GLY A 502 -9.79 -13.31 -4.81
CA GLY A 502 -11.17 -13.13 -4.37
C GLY A 502 -12.19 -13.29 -5.48
N CYS A 503 -11.89 -12.77 -6.69
CA CYS A 503 -12.74 -13.01 -7.87
C CYS A 503 -12.90 -14.50 -8.16
N SER A 504 -11.82 -15.30 -8.06
CA SER A 504 -11.89 -16.75 -8.23
C SER A 504 -12.69 -17.45 -7.12
N ARG A 505 -12.66 -16.93 -5.88
CA ARG A 505 -13.51 -17.46 -4.78
C ARG A 505 -14.99 -17.23 -5.05
N VAL A 506 -15.35 -16.15 -5.71
CA VAL A 506 -16.73 -15.93 -6.17
C VAL A 506 -17.12 -16.93 -7.27
N MET A 507 -16.21 -17.25 -8.19
CA MET A 507 -16.45 -18.29 -9.21
C MET A 507 -16.65 -19.68 -8.58
N ASP A 508 -15.90 -20.03 -7.53
CA ASP A 508 -16.13 -21.28 -6.79
C ASP A 508 -17.55 -21.35 -6.22
N TRP A 509 -18.02 -20.25 -5.63
CA TRP A 509 -19.39 -20.17 -5.14
C TRP A 509 -20.43 -20.34 -6.26
N LEU A 510 -20.24 -19.69 -7.40
CA LEU A 510 -21.16 -19.77 -8.53
C LEU A 510 -21.26 -21.19 -9.10
N GLU A 511 -20.17 -21.95 -9.13
CA GLU A 511 -20.17 -23.34 -9.59
C GLU A 511 -20.77 -24.33 -8.60
N GLU A 512 -20.61 -24.07 -7.29
CA GLU A 512 -21.07 -24.96 -6.24
C GLU A 512 -22.51 -24.68 -5.78
N ALA A 513 -22.95 -23.41 -5.84
CA ALA A 513 -24.29 -23.01 -5.42
C ALA A 513 -25.27 -23.07 -6.60
N GLN A 514 -26.49 -23.56 -6.35
CA GLN A 514 -27.57 -23.45 -7.30
C GLN A 514 -28.09 -22.01 -7.36
N THR A 515 -27.48 -21.19 -8.22
CA THR A 515 -27.80 -19.77 -8.37
C THR A 515 -28.62 -19.53 -9.64
N SER A 516 -29.26 -18.35 -9.74
CA SER A 516 -29.89 -17.88 -10.96
C SER A 516 -28.88 -17.15 -11.90
N VAL A 517 -27.59 -17.29 -11.65
CA VAL A 517 -26.48 -16.79 -12.50
C VAL A 517 -25.86 -17.97 -13.24
N ASP A 518 -25.58 -17.80 -14.52
CA ASP A 518 -24.86 -18.79 -15.31
C ASP A 518 -23.34 -18.68 -15.01
N PRO A 519 -22.70 -19.66 -14.35
CA PRO A 519 -21.27 -19.60 -14.02
C PRO A 519 -20.36 -19.62 -15.24
N HIS A 520 -20.86 -20.05 -16.43
CA HIS A 520 -20.10 -20.05 -17.67
C HIS A 520 -20.20 -18.76 -18.48
N ARG A 521 -21.00 -17.79 -18.02
CA ARG A 521 -21.24 -16.52 -18.68
C ARG A 521 -20.96 -15.35 -17.75
N VAL A 522 -19.82 -15.40 -17.04
CA VAL A 522 -19.38 -14.37 -16.10
C VAL A 522 -18.22 -13.57 -16.70
N SER A 523 -18.41 -12.26 -16.82
CA SER A 523 -17.34 -11.32 -17.16
C SER A 523 -16.76 -10.73 -15.89
N THR A 524 -15.44 -10.76 -15.74
CA THR A 524 -14.78 -9.88 -14.77
C THR A 524 -14.64 -8.47 -15.35
N ILE A 525 -14.91 -7.45 -14.56
CA ILE A 525 -14.84 -6.04 -14.96
C ILE A 525 -14.26 -5.19 -13.83
N GLY A 526 -13.52 -4.13 -14.18
CA GLY A 526 -13.04 -3.20 -13.18
C GLY A 526 -12.53 -1.89 -13.75
N HIS A 527 -12.50 -0.87 -12.88
CA HIS A 527 -11.97 0.45 -13.14
C HIS A 527 -10.66 0.65 -12.36
N SER A 528 -9.67 1.32 -12.99
CA SER A 528 -8.40 1.66 -12.34
C SER A 528 -7.67 0.41 -11.80
N ARG A 529 -7.35 0.35 -10.51
CA ARG A 529 -6.82 -0.88 -9.85
C ARG A 529 -7.74 -2.07 -10.04
N GLY A 530 -9.06 -1.86 -10.09
CA GLY A 530 -10.02 -2.92 -10.40
C GLY A 530 -9.89 -3.44 -11.84
N GLY A 531 -9.50 -2.59 -12.80
CA GLY A 531 -9.21 -2.99 -14.18
C GLY A 531 -7.95 -3.87 -14.28
N LYS A 532 -6.90 -3.54 -13.52
CA LYS A 532 -5.71 -4.40 -13.38
C LYS A 532 -6.11 -5.75 -12.78
N THR A 533 -6.92 -5.72 -11.71
CA THR A 533 -7.45 -6.93 -11.05
C THR A 533 -8.27 -7.79 -12.01
N ALA A 534 -9.14 -7.19 -12.83
CA ALA A 534 -9.98 -7.90 -13.78
C ALA A 534 -9.16 -8.63 -14.85
N LEU A 535 -8.14 -7.98 -15.42
CA LEU A 535 -7.23 -8.60 -16.37
C LEU A 535 -6.45 -9.76 -15.72
N TRP A 536 -5.90 -9.53 -14.53
CA TRP A 536 -5.12 -10.55 -13.84
C TRP A 536 -5.97 -11.74 -13.38
N ALA A 537 -7.20 -11.50 -12.90
CA ALA A 537 -8.15 -12.56 -12.55
C ALA A 537 -8.47 -13.44 -13.76
N ALA A 538 -8.82 -12.82 -14.91
CA ALA A 538 -9.13 -13.57 -16.13
C ALA A 538 -7.91 -14.29 -16.73
N ALA A 539 -6.70 -13.75 -16.59
CA ALA A 539 -5.47 -14.40 -17.03
C ALA A 539 -5.20 -15.68 -16.22
N GLN A 540 -5.44 -15.66 -14.90
CA GLN A 540 -5.22 -16.80 -14.02
C GLN A 540 -6.34 -17.83 -14.05
N ASP A 541 -7.59 -17.37 -14.09
CA ASP A 541 -8.80 -18.19 -13.97
C ASP A 541 -9.58 -18.23 -15.30
N THR A 542 -9.48 -19.36 -15.97
CA THR A 542 -10.09 -19.56 -17.29
C THR A 542 -11.62 -19.72 -17.25
N ARG A 543 -12.24 -19.79 -16.08
CA ARG A 543 -13.70 -19.85 -15.91
C ARG A 543 -14.37 -18.52 -16.26
N PHE A 544 -13.68 -17.39 -16.15
CA PHE A 544 -14.21 -16.13 -16.62
C PHE A 544 -14.41 -16.14 -18.13
N ALA A 545 -15.63 -15.91 -18.58
CA ALA A 545 -15.99 -15.92 -20.00
C ALA A 545 -15.46 -14.68 -20.76
N MET A 546 -15.23 -13.57 -20.06
CA MET A 546 -14.79 -12.30 -20.62
C MET A 546 -14.02 -11.48 -19.58
N ALA A 547 -13.15 -10.57 -20.04
CA ALA A 547 -12.51 -9.57 -19.19
C ALA A 547 -12.72 -8.17 -19.73
N ILE A 548 -13.04 -7.22 -18.83
CA ILE A 548 -13.21 -5.80 -19.15
C ILE A 548 -12.32 -4.97 -18.22
N SER A 549 -11.46 -4.15 -18.81
CA SER A 549 -10.56 -3.24 -18.11
C SER A 549 -10.85 -1.80 -18.49
N ASN A 550 -11.09 -0.94 -17.50
CA ASN A 550 -11.35 0.49 -17.71
C ASN A 550 -10.28 1.32 -17.01
N ASP A 551 -9.62 2.23 -17.77
CA ASP A 551 -8.61 3.17 -17.29
C ASP A 551 -7.57 2.50 -16.34
N SER A 552 -7.05 1.33 -16.71
CA SER A 552 -6.24 0.52 -15.79
C SER A 552 -4.76 0.91 -15.75
N GLY A 553 -4.22 1.52 -16.78
CA GLY A 553 -2.88 2.09 -16.79
C GLY A 553 -1.73 1.11 -16.54
N CYS A 554 -0.65 1.60 -15.95
CA CYS A 554 0.55 0.83 -15.61
C CYS A 554 0.24 -0.37 -14.74
N GLY A 555 0.79 -1.54 -15.10
CA GLY A 555 0.46 -2.82 -14.45
C GLY A 555 -0.99 -3.25 -14.66
N GLY A 556 -1.70 -2.65 -15.61
CA GLY A 556 -3.00 -3.03 -16.14
C GLY A 556 -2.88 -3.29 -17.63
N ALA A 557 -3.59 -2.50 -18.46
CA ALA A 557 -3.51 -2.62 -19.92
C ALA A 557 -2.39 -1.80 -20.57
N ALA A 558 -1.84 -0.76 -19.91
CA ALA A 558 -0.86 0.12 -20.54
C ALA A 558 0.52 -0.52 -20.65
N ILE A 559 1.13 -0.48 -21.85
CA ILE A 559 2.49 -0.96 -22.13
C ILE A 559 3.51 -0.23 -21.24
N SER A 560 4.20 -0.96 -20.38
CA SER A 560 5.15 -0.40 -19.40
C SER A 560 6.38 0.26 -20.05
N ARG A 561 6.92 -0.34 -21.12
CA ARG A 561 8.09 0.17 -21.84
C ARG A 561 7.89 1.51 -22.53
N ARG A 562 6.65 1.96 -22.71
CA ARG A 562 6.35 3.29 -23.23
C ARG A 562 6.76 4.40 -22.28
N ARG A 563 6.80 4.13 -20.98
CA ARG A 563 7.13 5.13 -19.95
C ARG A 563 6.35 6.44 -20.14
N TYR A 564 5.07 6.32 -20.49
CA TYR A 564 4.14 7.41 -20.64
C TYR A 564 3.14 7.38 -19.49
N GLY A 565 2.76 8.53 -18.95
CA GLY A 565 1.90 8.59 -17.77
C GLY A 565 2.58 7.98 -16.55
N GLN A 566 1.89 7.04 -15.87
CA GLN A 566 2.41 6.33 -14.71
C GLN A 566 3.42 5.26 -15.11
N THR A 567 4.63 5.31 -14.56
CA THR A 567 5.70 4.30 -14.77
C THR A 567 5.73 3.28 -13.64
N VAL A 568 6.54 2.20 -13.82
CA VAL A 568 6.78 1.20 -12.77
C VAL A 568 7.36 1.85 -11.51
N ARG A 569 8.27 2.83 -11.66
CA ARG A 569 8.79 3.61 -10.52
C ARG A 569 7.67 4.29 -9.75
N GLN A 570 6.80 5.03 -10.44
CA GLN A 570 5.75 5.80 -9.80
C GLN A 570 4.72 4.91 -9.12
N ILE A 571 4.28 3.83 -9.78
CA ILE A 571 3.27 2.94 -9.19
C ILE A 571 3.81 2.20 -7.96
N GLN A 572 5.07 1.72 -7.99
CA GLN A 572 5.70 1.04 -6.87
C GLN A 572 6.04 1.99 -5.70
N THR A 573 6.25 3.26 -6.00
CA THR A 573 6.49 4.28 -4.96
C THR A 573 5.19 4.71 -4.29
N THR A 574 4.12 4.88 -5.09
CA THR A 574 2.81 5.34 -4.60
C THR A 574 2.01 4.21 -3.95
N PHE A 575 2.04 3.01 -4.54
CA PHE A 575 1.25 1.84 -4.13
C PHE A 575 2.12 0.59 -3.95
N PRO A 576 3.04 0.58 -2.99
CA PRO A 576 3.98 -0.54 -2.80
C PRO A 576 3.29 -1.86 -2.44
N GLN A 577 2.03 -1.80 -1.93
CA GLN A 577 1.22 -2.95 -1.58
C GLN A 577 0.53 -3.62 -2.78
N TRP A 578 0.58 -3.04 -3.99
CA TRP A 578 -0.19 -3.58 -5.11
C TRP A 578 0.47 -4.75 -5.83
N PHE A 579 1.78 -4.74 -5.98
CA PHE A 579 2.54 -5.73 -6.74
C PHE A 579 3.53 -6.48 -5.86
N CYS A 580 3.97 -7.65 -6.29
CA CYS A 580 5.00 -8.39 -5.58
C CYS A 580 6.34 -7.62 -5.54
N ARG A 581 7.19 -7.91 -4.55
CA ARG A 581 8.44 -7.17 -4.38
C ARG A 581 9.45 -7.35 -5.52
N ASN A 582 9.35 -8.45 -6.27
CA ASN A 582 10.18 -8.62 -7.45
C ASN A 582 9.96 -7.51 -8.49
N PHE A 583 8.75 -6.91 -8.53
CA PHE A 583 8.46 -5.84 -9.47
C PHE A 583 9.28 -4.55 -9.22
N LEU A 584 9.81 -4.37 -8.01
CA LEU A 584 10.73 -3.27 -7.68
C LEU A 584 12.01 -3.25 -8.54
N LYS A 585 12.46 -4.40 -9.05
CA LYS A 585 13.64 -4.54 -9.92
C LYS A 585 13.51 -3.76 -11.24
N TYR A 586 12.28 -3.44 -11.61
CA TYR A 586 11.93 -2.85 -12.91
C TYR A 586 11.61 -1.36 -12.82
N MET A 587 11.80 -0.74 -11.67
CA MET A 587 11.75 0.72 -11.51
C MET A 587 12.85 1.36 -12.35
N ASP A 588 12.47 2.26 -13.29
CA ASP A 588 13.35 2.85 -14.31
C ASP A 588 14.11 1.84 -15.18
N ASN A 589 13.69 0.61 -15.19
CA ASN A 589 14.32 -0.51 -15.88
C ASN A 589 13.28 -1.43 -16.56
N GLU A 590 12.22 -0.84 -17.10
CA GLU A 590 11.11 -1.54 -17.75
C GLU A 590 11.57 -2.41 -18.90
N ASP A 591 12.70 -2.06 -19.55
CA ASP A 591 13.27 -2.88 -20.65
C ASP A 591 13.79 -4.25 -20.18
N ALA A 592 14.14 -4.38 -18.91
CA ALA A 592 14.57 -5.65 -18.31
C ALA A 592 13.40 -6.54 -17.85
N LEU A 593 12.16 -6.01 -17.79
CA LEU A 593 10.99 -6.79 -17.43
C LEU A 593 10.78 -7.92 -18.45
N PRO A 594 10.68 -9.20 -18.04
CA PRO A 594 10.59 -10.31 -18.96
C PRO A 594 9.26 -10.41 -19.72
N VAL A 595 8.28 -9.58 -19.35
CA VAL A 595 6.94 -9.51 -19.94
C VAL A 595 6.57 -8.04 -20.19
N ASP A 596 5.44 -7.80 -20.89
CA ASP A 596 4.76 -6.52 -20.90
C ASP A 596 3.24 -6.73 -21.04
N GLN A 597 2.45 -5.68 -20.86
CA GLN A 597 0.99 -5.77 -20.61
C GLN A 597 0.20 -6.34 -21.81
N HIS A 598 0.69 -6.28 -23.04
CA HIS A 598 0.10 -6.97 -24.18
C HIS A 598 0.11 -8.51 -24.01
N GLU A 599 1.11 -9.06 -23.30
CA GLU A 599 1.16 -10.50 -22.99
C GLU A 599 0.16 -10.85 -21.88
N LEU A 600 -0.13 -9.93 -20.95
CA LEU A 600 -1.23 -10.11 -19.99
C LEU A 600 -2.59 -10.20 -20.72
N VAL A 601 -2.83 -9.32 -21.70
CA VAL A 601 -4.02 -9.37 -22.55
C VAL A 601 -4.05 -10.67 -23.38
N ALA A 602 -2.92 -11.09 -23.92
CA ALA A 602 -2.79 -12.34 -24.69
C ALA A 602 -3.13 -13.59 -23.86
N LEU A 603 -2.86 -13.61 -22.57
CA LEU A 603 -3.24 -14.72 -21.66
C LEU A 603 -4.75 -14.94 -21.56
N ILE A 604 -5.58 -13.98 -21.97
CA ILE A 604 -7.04 -14.09 -21.97
C ILE A 604 -7.53 -14.83 -23.21
N ALA A 605 -6.76 -14.84 -24.32
CA ALA A 605 -7.13 -15.51 -25.55
C ALA A 605 -7.51 -17.00 -25.32
N PRO A 606 -8.52 -17.53 -26.03
CA PRO A 606 -9.34 -16.90 -27.08
C PRO A 606 -10.61 -16.20 -26.57
N ARG A 607 -10.74 -16.00 -25.26
CA ARG A 607 -11.92 -15.35 -24.61
C ARG A 607 -11.96 -13.86 -24.96
N PRO A 608 -13.17 -13.24 -25.01
CA PRO A 608 -13.31 -11.83 -25.25
C PRO A 608 -12.60 -10.96 -24.23
N VAL A 609 -11.96 -9.87 -24.69
CA VAL A 609 -11.34 -8.85 -23.86
C VAL A 609 -11.73 -7.45 -24.35
N TYR A 610 -12.06 -6.56 -23.42
CA TYR A 610 -12.40 -5.18 -23.73
C TYR A 610 -11.56 -4.23 -22.88
N VAL A 611 -11.03 -3.18 -23.52
CA VAL A 611 -10.32 -2.10 -22.83
C VAL A 611 -11.02 -0.77 -23.11
N GLY A 612 -11.41 -0.06 -22.07
CA GLY A 612 -11.97 1.27 -22.13
C GLY A 612 -11.01 2.28 -21.54
N SER A 613 -10.80 3.40 -22.24
CA SER A 613 -9.87 4.45 -21.85
C SER A 613 -10.51 5.82 -21.90
N ALA A 614 -9.96 6.80 -21.15
CA ALA A 614 -10.38 8.19 -21.17
C ALA A 614 -9.30 9.12 -21.74
N ALA A 615 -9.65 9.95 -22.69
CA ALA A 615 -8.71 10.86 -23.38
C ALA A 615 -8.04 11.88 -22.44
N GLY A 616 -8.67 12.24 -21.33
CA GLY A 616 -8.13 13.15 -20.33
C GLY A 616 -7.41 12.44 -19.17
N ASP A 617 -7.33 11.10 -19.20
CA ASP A 617 -6.59 10.29 -18.22
C ASP A 617 -5.21 9.91 -18.76
N MET A 618 -4.39 10.92 -19.00
CA MET A 618 -3.05 10.72 -19.54
C MET A 618 -2.14 9.94 -18.59
N TRP A 619 -2.48 9.90 -17.29
CA TRP A 619 -1.80 9.10 -16.27
C TRP A 619 -1.90 7.59 -16.55
N ALA A 620 -3.03 7.14 -17.11
CA ALA A 620 -3.27 5.74 -17.46
C ALA A 620 -2.68 5.34 -18.84
N ASP A 621 -2.09 6.27 -19.61
CA ASP A 621 -1.59 6.02 -20.97
C ASP A 621 -2.66 5.38 -21.90
N PRO A 622 -3.71 6.10 -22.30
CA PRO A 622 -4.78 5.54 -23.13
C PRO A 622 -4.29 4.89 -24.42
N LYS A 623 -3.25 5.44 -25.01
CA LYS A 623 -2.63 4.87 -26.22
C LYS A 623 -1.87 3.58 -25.93
N GLY A 624 -1.16 3.51 -24.79
CA GLY A 624 -0.49 2.30 -24.34
C GLY A 624 -1.50 1.18 -24.03
N GLU A 625 -2.66 1.52 -23.47
CA GLU A 625 -3.76 0.57 -23.25
C GLU A 625 -4.33 0.02 -24.58
N PHE A 626 -4.51 0.87 -25.59
CA PHE A 626 -4.89 0.44 -26.93
C PHE A 626 -3.84 -0.48 -27.58
N LEU A 627 -2.56 -0.09 -27.50
CA LEU A 627 -1.46 -0.83 -28.10
C LEU A 627 -1.30 -2.23 -27.50
N SER A 628 -1.68 -2.44 -26.24
CA SER A 628 -1.65 -3.80 -25.67
C SER A 628 -2.60 -4.76 -26.37
N LEU A 629 -3.78 -4.30 -26.78
CA LEU A 629 -4.70 -5.10 -27.61
C LEU A 629 -4.10 -5.38 -28.99
N VAL A 630 -3.50 -4.37 -29.63
CA VAL A 630 -2.86 -4.52 -30.94
C VAL A 630 -1.76 -5.56 -30.90
N HIS A 631 -0.89 -5.51 -29.87
CA HIS A 631 0.24 -6.43 -29.75
C HIS A 631 -0.13 -7.81 -29.17
N ALA A 632 -1.31 -7.99 -28.57
CA ALA A 632 -1.86 -9.28 -28.18
C ALA A 632 -2.52 -10.03 -29.38
N LYS A 633 -2.88 -9.31 -30.44
CA LYS A 633 -3.59 -9.84 -31.61
C LYS A 633 -2.97 -11.08 -32.22
N PRO A 634 -1.62 -11.24 -32.39
CA PRO A 634 -1.03 -12.45 -32.95
C PRO A 634 -1.43 -13.74 -32.23
N VAL A 635 -1.66 -13.71 -30.92
CA VAL A 635 -2.13 -14.87 -30.16
C VAL A 635 -3.59 -15.21 -30.50
N TYR A 636 -4.45 -14.22 -30.67
CA TYR A 636 -5.82 -14.41 -31.12
C TYR A 636 -5.88 -14.98 -32.58
N GLU A 637 -4.95 -14.54 -33.40
CA GLU A 637 -4.83 -15.03 -34.79
C GLU A 637 -4.47 -16.52 -34.87
N LEU A 638 -3.78 -17.11 -33.89
CA LEU A 638 -3.60 -18.56 -33.80
C LEU A 638 -4.94 -19.31 -33.74
N TYR A 639 -5.96 -18.71 -33.15
CA TYR A 639 -7.32 -19.26 -33.06
C TYR A 639 -8.21 -18.87 -34.26
N GLY A 640 -7.67 -18.20 -35.27
CA GLY A 640 -8.44 -17.68 -36.40
C GLY A 640 -9.28 -16.45 -36.06
N ILE A 641 -8.96 -15.74 -35.00
CA ILE A 641 -9.65 -14.53 -34.51
C ILE A 641 -8.85 -13.31 -34.95
N HIS A 642 -9.46 -12.39 -35.70
CA HIS A 642 -8.74 -11.24 -36.28
C HIS A 642 -8.52 -10.07 -35.31
N GLY A 643 -9.09 -10.11 -34.10
CA GLY A 643 -8.93 -9.06 -33.10
C GLY A 643 -9.60 -7.74 -33.47
N LEU A 644 -8.96 -6.60 -33.18
CA LEU A 644 -9.49 -5.26 -33.51
C LEU A 644 -9.51 -5.03 -35.03
N PRO A 645 -10.49 -4.23 -35.53
CA PRO A 645 -10.64 -3.96 -36.96
C PRO A 645 -9.54 -3.05 -37.54
N THR A 646 -8.76 -2.40 -36.69
CA THR A 646 -7.65 -1.50 -37.07
C THR A 646 -6.59 -1.47 -35.98
N ASP A 647 -5.33 -1.26 -36.39
CA ASP A 647 -4.21 -1.01 -35.49
C ASP A 647 -3.94 0.50 -35.28
N VAL A 648 -4.81 1.35 -35.83
CA VAL A 648 -4.74 2.82 -35.67
C VAL A 648 -5.54 3.22 -34.45
N TRP A 649 -4.89 3.94 -33.52
CA TRP A 649 -5.52 4.43 -32.32
C TRP A 649 -6.70 5.38 -32.68
N PRO A 650 -7.92 5.11 -32.20
CA PRO A 650 -9.11 5.84 -32.62
C PRO A 650 -9.21 7.23 -31.97
N ASP A 651 -9.94 8.10 -32.62
CA ASP A 651 -10.43 9.32 -31.99
C ASP A 651 -11.45 9.03 -30.87
N ALA A 652 -11.58 9.96 -29.93
CA ALA A 652 -12.57 9.81 -28.87
C ALA A 652 -14.00 9.66 -29.43
N ARG A 653 -14.79 8.78 -28.80
CA ARG A 653 -16.15 8.39 -29.18
C ARG A 653 -16.25 7.59 -30.49
N GLN A 654 -15.18 6.95 -30.90
CA GLN A 654 -15.18 6.00 -32.01
C GLN A 654 -14.84 4.59 -31.47
N PRO A 655 -15.83 3.86 -30.91
CA PRO A 655 -15.58 2.54 -30.35
C PRO A 655 -15.22 1.54 -31.46
N LEU A 656 -14.29 0.65 -31.16
CA LEU A 656 -13.84 -0.43 -32.03
C LEU A 656 -14.35 -1.76 -31.48
N PHE A 657 -15.19 -2.43 -32.25
CA PHE A 657 -15.69 -3.76 -31.94
C PHE A 657 -15.13 -4.74 -32.97
N GLY A 658 -14.17 -5.54 -32.56
CA GLY A 658 -13.57 -6.60 -33.38
C GLY A 658 -14.04 -7.98 -32.98
N ASP A 659 -13.32 -8.99 -33.51
CA ASP A 659 -13.55 -10.39 -33.16
C ASP A 659 -12.95 -10.66 -31.77
N ARG A 660 -13.78 -10.70 -30.73
CA ARG A 660 -13.37 -10.93 -29.31
C ARG A 660 -12.42 -9.89 -28.71
N MET A 661 -12.16 -8.79 -29.42
CA MET A 661 -11.44 -7.64 -28.86
C MET A 661 -12.28 -6.38 -29.02
N GLY A 662 -12.37 -5.57 -27.96
CA GLY A 662 -13.05 -4.29 -27.99
C GLY A 662 -12.19 -3.18 -27.41
N TYR A 663 -12.35 -1.96 -27.95
CA TYR A 663 -11.72 -0.77 -27.42
C TYR A 663 -12.60 0.45 -27.59
N HIS A 664 -12.61 1.35 -26.61
CA HIS A 664 -13.10 2.71 -26.83
C HIS A 664 -12.24 3.73 -26.10
N LEU A 665 -12.21 4.94 -26.66
CA LEU A 665 -11.67 6.12 -26.04
C LEU A 665 -12.82 7.09 -25.78
N ARG A 666 -13.17 7.36 -24.51
CA ARG A 666 -14.17 8.38 -24.17
C ARG A 666 -13.53 9.73 -23.90
N LEU A 667 -14.31 10.80 -23.95
CA LEU A 667 -13.91 12.10 -23.42
C LEU A 667 -14.00 12.11 -21.89
N GLY A 668 -13.17 12.91 -21.23
CA GLY A 668 -13.20 13.11 -19.79
C GLY A 668 -11.97 12.53 -19.09
N LYS A 669 -12.03 12.53 -17.76
CA LYS A 669 -10.94 12.13 -16.84
C LYS A 669 -11.14 10.70 -16.33
N HIS A 670 -10.23 10.27 -15.46
CA HIS A 670 -10.24 8.98 -14.77
C HIS A 670 -11.58 8.68 -14.09
N ALA A 671 -12.38 7.78 -14.65
CA ALA A 671 -13.69 7.34 -14.14
C ALA A 671 -14.22 6.14 -14.95
N ILE A 672 -15.24 5.45 -14.44
CA ILE A 672 -16.13 4.59 -15.21
C ILE A 672 -17.52 5.22 -15.22
N LEU A 673 -18.09 5.42 -16.38
CA LEU A 673 -19.32 6.19 -16.56
C LEU A 673 -20.37 5.41 -17.38
N GLY A 674 -21.59 5.92 -17.44
CA GLY A 674 -22.66 5.31 -18.24
C GLY A 674 -22.31 5.12 -19.72
N TYR A 675 -21.47 5.99 -20.31
CA TYR A 675 -20.97 5.78 -21.67
C TYR A 675 -20.13 4.50 -21.80
N ASP A 676 -19.23 4.26 -20.84
CA ASP A 676 -18.38 3.06 -20.84
C ASP A 676 -19.27 1.81 -20.72
N TRP A 677 -20.25 1.83 -19.81
CA TRP A 677 -21.17 0.73 -19.61
C TRP A 677 -22.02 0.39 -20.85
N VAL A 678 -22.43 1.40 -21.64
CA VAL A 678 -23.11 1.14 -22.92
C VAL A 678 -22.20 0.34 -23.84
N GLN A 679 -20.94 0.72 -23.97
CA GLN A 679 -19.98 0.00 -24.81
C GLN A 679 -19.70 -1.43 -24.31
N TYR A 680 -19.60 -1.59 -23.00
CA TYR A 680 -19.37 -2.92 -22.39
C TYR A 680 -20.58 -3.84 -22.58
N LEU A 681 -21.79 -3.36 -22.40
CA LEU A 681 -23.01 -4.11 -22.62
C LEU A 681 -23.20 -4.45 -24.11
N ASP A 682 -22.95 -3.51 -25.02
CA ASP A 682 -23.04 -3.77 -26.47
C ASP A 682 -22.01 -4.81 -26.95
N PHE A 683 -20.85 -4.87 -26.28
CA PHE A 683 -19.85 -5.90 -26.54
C PHE A 683 -20.24 -7.23 -25.92
N ALA A 684 -20.69 -7.22 -24.66
CA ALA A 684 -21.10 -8.41 -23.93
C ALA A 684 -22.26 -9.15 -24.61
N ASP A 685 -23.25 -8.43 -25.16
CA ASP A 685 -24.38 -9.03 -25.91
C ASP A 685 -23.96 -9.89 -27.11
N LYS A 686 -22.71 -9.78 -27.57
CA LYS A 686 -22.19 -10.60 -28.67
C LYS A 686 -21.61 -11.91 -28.20
N PHE A 687 -21.25 -12.03 -26.91
CA PHE A 687 -20.41 -13.14 -26.45
C PHE A 687 -20.93 -13.81 -25.16
N LEU A 688 -21.78 -13.11 -24.39
CA LEU A 688 -22.37 -13.62 -23.13
C LEU A 688 -23.87 -13.90 -23.23
#